data_5341d2be7ec4cbfcd9b09fe027f43d98
#
_entry.id   5341d2be7ec4cbfcd9b09fe027f43d98
#
_cell.length_a   1.000
_cell.length_b   1.000
_cell.length_c   1.000
_cell.angle_alpha   90.00
_cell.angle_beta   90.00
_cell.angle_gamma   90.00
#
_symmetry.space_group_name_H-M   'P 1'
#
loop_
_entity.id
_entity.type
_entity.pdbx_description
1 polymer ?
#
loop_
_entity_poly.entity_id
_entity_poly.type
_entity_poly.pdbx_seq_one_letter_code
_entity_poly.pdbx_strand_id
1 'polypeptide(L)'
;MSNTLEKARPGTQAGTPARSVKTIGLGWRIAAIAFPLFIGLFGLAMLVGGVWLIAVGGSAYYGLAGAGLLAATWLLLRRRHGGQVLMGVVWLASLAWALWEVGLNGWGLVPRVVGVTVLFMLALALSPVLNAVPGPRWRRPQAGGLVLALAALVGLGLLVSRESFPDIAAQPVLASGAQVDSAGIDWPAYGGDAKAQRYSALSQITPENIGKLERAFVFHTRDLPAKGERYSPANTPLKIGNDLLICSAKNILIAADAATAKERWRYDPKVPSDAIAHAAVCRGVAVYTAPELPDNVACKSRVISNTLDARLVAVDLRDGKPCAGFGTNGQVDLLAGLGKKVPGWYSPTAVPTVVRGVIVTGAQVRDGQDEDAPSGVIRGFNAVTGELAWAWDLGNPDNLHGPAPGKTYTRGTPNMWTSAVGDEQLGLVYLPISNSSIDYYGSNRSEQENRYSDSLVALDVTTGRDVWHFQAMRHDLWDYDLGSQPTMLDYPGADGKPVAAILLPTKQGDLYIFDRANGKPLVGIGEVEAPKLGSVEPDFVAATQPTSLWHTLRKAPKTEADMWGFSPVDQLMCRIQFRESNYAGYLTPPSSDRPWIQYPGYNGGSDWGSVAIDPVRRVLIANYNDIPNRSQLIPRKQADAMGVQPIYASKDANAKAAGKGEGGASVYPQVNAPYAISVNAGWRNWGTGVPCTAPPYGGIRAVSLDTGKTLWDGPLGTARRNGPFGIPSGIPFNIGLPNNGGAVVTAGGLVFIAAATDNLFRAIDIRTGRTVWQDVLPAGGQANPMSYEVNGEQYVAIAATGHAFMETGNSDAIIVYKLKK
;
A
#
# COMPACT_ATOMS: atom_id res chain seq x y z
N MET A 1 -12.49 -5.30 119.93
CA MET A 1 -11.13 -5.91 119.82
C MET A 1 -10.96 -6.51 118.51
N SER A 2 -9.93 -6.27 117.90
CA SER A 2 -9.31 -6.81 116.72
C SER A 2 -9.59 -6.16 115.37
N ASN A 3 -8.51 -5.59 114.88
CA ASN A 3 -8.29 -5.01 113.61
C ASN A 3 -8.27 -6.03 112.40
N THR A 4 -8.76 -5.65 111.26
CA THR A 4 -8.41 -6.20 110.02
C THR A 4 -8.12 -5.12 109.00
N LEU A 5 -6.90 -5.10 108.53
CA LEU A 5 -6.37 -4.24 107.49
C LEU A 5 -6.78 -4.78 106.11
N GLU A 6 -7.40 -3.96 105.31
CA GLU A 6 -7.76 -4.24 103.93
C GLU A 6 -6.63 -3.82 103.00
N LYS A 7 -6.07 -4.76 102.26
CA LYS A 7 -5.00 -4.56 101.25
C LYS A 7 -5.62 -4.10 99.93
N ALA A 8 -5.31 -2.89 99.47
CA ALA A 8 -5.61 -2.45 98.13
C ALA A 8 -4.77 -3.22 97.12
N ARG A 9 -5.42 -3.77 96.04
CA ARG A 9 -4.79 -4.31 94.85
C ARG A 9 -4.56 -3.17 93.84
N PRO A 10 -3.37 -3.18 93.05
CA PRO A 10 -3.19 -2.20 92.01
C PRO A 10 -3.87 -2.64 90.72
N GLY A 11 -4.65 -1.73 90.15
CA GLY A 11 -5.35 -1.94 88.83
C GLY A 11 -4.39 -2.08 87.67
N THR A 12 -4.51 -3.19 86.96
CA THR A 12 -3.87 -3.44 85.69
C THR A 12 -4.47 -2.51 84.61
N GLN A 13 -3.72 -1.51 84.13
CA GLN A 13 -4.04 -0.78 82.92
C GLN A 13 -3.85 -1.75 81.75
N ALA A 14 -4.94 -2.05 81.02
CA ALA A 14 -4.92 -2.77 79.76
C ALA A 14 -4.24 -1.87 78.72
N GLY A 15 -3.02 -2.19 78.35
CA GLY A 15 -2.28 -1.56 77.23
C GLY A 15 -3.02 -1.85 75.92
N THR A 16 -3.42 -0.80 75.25
CA THR A 16 -3.87 -0.84 73.86
C THR A 16 -2.80 -1.51 72.98
N PRO A 17 -3.12 -2.53 72.17
CA PRO A 17 -2.10 -3.17 71.34
C PRO A 17 -1.58 -2.13 70.30
N ALA A 18 -0.30 -1.85 70.35
CA ALA A 18 0.40 -1.07 69.33
C ALA A 18 0.17 -1.74 67.96
N ARG A 19 -0.52 -1.06 67.07
CA ARG A 19 -0.64 -1.49 65.68
C ARG A 19 0.75 -1.63 65.09
N SER A 20 1.14 -2.87 64.78
CA SER A 20 2.35 -3.20 64.07
C SER A 20 2.33 -2.45 62.72
N VAL A 21 3.17 -1.48 62.56
CA VAL A 21 3.45 -0.83 61.28
C VAL A 21 4.09 -1.89 60.41
N LYS A 22 3.35 -2.55 59.53
CA LYS A 22 3.89 -3.43 58.51
C LYS A 22 4.90 -2.62 57.71
N THR A 23 6.19 -2.96 57.85
CA THR A 23 7.27 -2.38 57.06
C THR A 23 7.03 -2.68 55.61
N ILE A 24 6.77 -1.65 54.82
CA ILE A 24 6.59 -1.76 53.36
C ILE A 24 7.88 -2.33 52.77
N GLY A 25 7.81 -3.46 52.09
CA GLY A 25 8.96 -4.08 51.43
C GLY A 25 9.67 -3.15 50.45
N LEU A 26 10.99 -3.39 50.21
CA LEU A 26 11.83 -2.51 49.39
C LEU A 26 11.24 -2.28 47.97
N GLY A 27 10.69 -3.29 47.34
CA GLY A 27 10.05 -3.15 45.98
C GLY A 27 8.89 -2.15 45.99
N TRP A 28 8.04 -2.12 47.00
CA TRP A 28 6.95 -1.17 47.16
C TRP A 28 7.42 0.25 47.44
N ARG A 29 8.55 0.42 48.11
CA ARG A 29 9.17 1.77 48.33
C ARG A 29 9.71 2.29 47.00
N ILE A 30 10.33 1.43 46.20
CA ILE A 30 10.80 1.79 44.84
C ILE A 30 9.60 2.20 43.99
N ALA A 31 8.51 1.41 43.94
CA ALA A 31 7.31 1.72 43.16
C ALA A 31 6.67 3.07 43.59
N ALA A 32 6.70 3.40 44.89
CA ALA A 32 6.16 4.67 45.41
C ALA A 32 6.91 5.92 44.90
N ILE A 33 8.13 5.76 44.44
CA ILE A 33 8.95 6.87 43.92
C ILE A 33 9.02 6.77 42.38
N ALA A 34 9.28 5.59 41.85
CA ALA A 34 9.47 5.38 40.41
C ALA A 34 8.20 5.73 39.61
N PHE A 35 7.02 5.33 40.09
CA PHE A 35 5.78 5.58 39.38
C PHE A 35 5.43 7.09 39.29
N PRO A 36 5.45 7.90 40.39
CA PRO A 36 5.28 9.35 40.26
C PRO A 36 6.34 9.99 39.37
N LEU A 37 7.61 9.56 39.42
CA LEU A 37 8.67 10.11 38.56
C LEU A 37 8.38 9.79 37.07
N PHE A 38 7.88 8.59 36.78
CA PHE A 38 7.45 8.22 35.42
C PHE A 38 6.31 9.13 34.94
N ILE A 39 5.27 9.36 35.76
CA ILE A 39 4.20 10.31 35.44
C ILE A 39 4.77 11.71 35.24
N GLY A 40 5.74 12.13 36.05
CA GLY A 40 6.38 13.44 35.95
C GLY A 40 7.15 13.59 34.62
N LEU A 41 7.91 12.59 34.20
CA LEU A 41 8.60 12.62 32.94
C LEU A 41 7.63 12.65 31.76
N PHE A 42 6.57 11.84 31.81
CA PHE A 42 5.51 11.85 30.82
C PHE A 42 4.79 13.22 30.78
N GLY A 43 4.43 13.81 31.93
CA GLY A 43 3.84 15.12 32.06
C GLY A 43 4.76 16.24 31.55
N LEU A 44 6.08 16.13 31.78
CA LEU A 44 7.07 17.09 31.27
C LEU A 44 7.14 17.01 29.72
N ALA A 45 7.18 15.83 29.14
CA ALA A 45 7.16 15.67 27.69
C ALA A 45 5.89 16.27 27.08
N MET A 46 4.72 16.02 27.70
CA MET A 46 3.46 16.61 27.27
C MET A 46 3.43 18.13 27.45
N LEU A 47 3.99 18.68 28.52
CA LEU A 47 4.03 20.14 28.77
C LEU A 47 4.93 20.84 27.73
N VAL A 48 6.17 20.35 27.57
CA VAL A 48 7.14 20.96 26.65
C VAL A 48 6.63 20.87 25.20
N GLY A 49 6.23 19.69 24.74
CA GLY A 49 5.67 19.52 23.41
C GLY A 49 4.32 20.23 23.23
N GLY A 50 3.50 20.31 24.30
CA GLY A 50 2.23 21.03 24.29
C GLY A 50 2.43 22.54 24.14
N VAL A 51 3.42 23.13 24.81
CA VAL A 51 3.81 24.55 24.62
C VAL A 51 4.30 24.79 23.20
N TRP A 52 5.11 23.87 22.66
CA TRP A 52 5.54 23.93 21.27
C TRP A 52 4.34 23.85 20.30
N LEU A 53 3.43 22.89 20.51
CA LEU A 53 2.22 22.77 19.68
C LEU A 53 1.37 24.05 19.71
N ILE A 54 1.21 24.67 20.86
CA ILE A 54 0.52 25.96 21.00
C ILE A 54 1.25 27.04 20.18
N ALA A 55 2.58 27.10 20.26
CA ALA A 55 3.38 28.10 19.55
C ALA A 55 3.22 27.98 18.02
N VAL A 56 2.97 26.77 17.50
CA VAL A 56 2.69 26.54 16.06
C VAL A 56 1.19 26.56 15.72
N GLY A 57 0.34 27.04 16.66
CA GLY A 57 -1.09 27.23 16.42
C GLY A 57 -1.94 25.97 16.58
N GLY A 58 -1.48 24.97 17.33
CA GLY A 58 -2.21 23.73 17.58
C GLY A 58 -2.93 23.69 18.93
N SER A 59 -3.41 22.50 19.31
CA SER A 59 -4.24 22.25 20.50
C SER A 59 -3.51 22.57 21.82
N ALA A 60 -4.18 23.30 22.72
CA ALA A 60 -3.67 23.61 24.06
C ALA A 60 -3.78 22.43 25.06
N TYR A 61 -4.52 21.40 24.72
CA TYR A 61 -4.80 20.27 25.60
C TYR A 61 -3.54 19.64 26.22
N TYR A 62 -2.51 19.39 25.42
CA TYR A 62 -1.29 18.69 25.87
C TYR A 62 -0.51 19.48 26.90
N GLY A 63 -0.43 20.82 26.75
CA GLY A 63 0.20 21.68 27.72
C GLY A 63 -0.54 21.69 29.06
N LEU A 64 -1.87 21.79 29.01
CA LEU A 64 -2.72 21.78 30.22
C LEU A 64 -2.68 20.41 30.93
N ALA A 65 -2.80 19.31 30.17
CA ALA A 65 -2.71 17.96 30.71
C ALA A 65 -1.33 17.67 31.31
N GLY A 66 -0.26 18.09 30.62
CA GLY A 66 1.12 17.97 31.09
C GLY A 66 1.36 18.73 32.43
N ALA A 67 0.88 19.96 32.52
CA ALA A 67 0.93 20.76 33.78
C ALA A 67 0.16 20.06 34.91
N GLY A 68 -1.03 19.52 34.62
CA GLY A 68 -1.83 18.77 35.58
C GLY A 68 -1.12 17.48 36.05
N LEU A 69 -0.47 16.76 35.19
CA LEU A 69 0.31 15.54 35.52
C LEU A 69 1.55 15.89 36.36
N LEU A 70 2.25 16.98 36.08
CA LEU A 70 3.38 17.45 36.91
C LEU A 70 2.92 17.84 38.32
N ALA A 71 1.81 18.58 38.44
CA ALA A 71 1.23 18.90 39.75
C ALA A 71 0.78 17.66 40.51
N ALA A 72 0.17 16.66 39.80
CA ALA A 72 -0.18 15.38 40.41
C ALA A 72 1.08 14.63 40.89
N THR A 73 2.14 14.62 40.12
CA THR A 73 3.44 14.01 40.47
C THR A 73 3.99 14.62 41.78
N TRP A 74 4.00 15.92 41.87
CA TRP A 74 4.48 16.62 43.09
C TRP A 74 3.67 16.25 44.30
N LEU A 75 2.32 16.15 44.20
CA LEU A 75 1.44 15.73 45.28
C LEU A 75 1.64 14.26 45.66
N LEU A 76 1.84 13.37 44.67
CA LEU A 76 2.08 11.94 44.88
C LEU A 76 3.42 11.68 45.57
N LEU A 77 4.49 12.37 45.19
CA LEU A 77 5.81 12.28 45.85
C LEU A 77 5.72 12.76 47.32
N ARG A 78 4.82 13.72 47.62
CA ARG A 78 4.51 14.15 48.98
C ARG A 78 3.50 13.27 49.72
N ARG A 79 3.12 12.13 49.10
CA ARG A 79 2.15 11.17 49.63
C ARG A 79 0.80 11.77 50.00
N ARG A 80 0.34 12.78 49.23
CA ARG A 80 -0.95 13.44 49.43
C ARG A 80 -2.03 12.85 48.56
N HIS A 81 -3.22 12.53 49.13
CA HIS A 81 -4.38 12.05 48.40
C HIS A 81 -4.80 12.98 47.23
N GLY A 82 -4.54 14.29 47.36
CA GLY A 82 -4.79 15.24 46.28
C GLY A 82 -4.14 14.92 44.95
N GLY A 83 -3.02 14.17 44.96
CA GLY A 83 -2.37 13.69 43.73
C GLY A 83 -3.23 12.72 42.91
N GLN A 84 -3.91 11.80 43.59
CA GLN A 84 -4.82 10.84 42.91
C GLN A 84 -6.10 11.52 42.45
N VAL A 85 -6.64 12.47 43.26
CA VAL A 85 -7.79 13.26 42.86
C VAL A 85 -7.47 14.08 41.60
N LEU A 86 -6.30 14.73 41.58
CA LEU A 86 -5.86 15.49 40.39
C LEU A 86 -5.65 14.59 39.16
N MET A 87 -5.10 13.37 39.32
CA MET A 87 -5.05 12.37 38.24
C MET A 87 -6.44 12.05 37.70
N GLY A 88 -7.43 11.88 38.55
CA GLY A 88 -8.84 11.69 38.20
C GLY A 88 -9.41 12.89 37.43
N VAL A 89 -9.10 14.11 37.83
CA VAL A 89 -9.52 15.34 37.13
C VAL A 89 -8.88 15.43 35.75
N VAL A 90 -7.57 15.16 35.66
CA VAL A 90 -6.87 15.13 34.36
C VAL A 90 -7.47 14.04 33.43
N TRP A 91 -7.75 12.84 33.98
CA TRP A 91 -8.37 11.78 33.24
C TRP A 91 -9.76 12.14 32.72
N LEU A 92 -10.65 12.68 33.54
CA LEU A 92 -11.99 13.14 33.15
C LEU A 92 -11.94 14.26 32.12
N ALA A 93 -11.04 15.22 32.30
CA ALA A 93 -10.82 16.30 31.34
C ALA A 93 -10.31 15.78 29.99
N SER A 94 -9.43 14.77 30.03
CA SER A 94 -8.93 14.10 28.81
C SER A 94 -10.04 13.36 28.08
N LEU A 95 -10.91 12.66 28.80
CA LEU A 95 -12.07 11.98 28.20
C LEU A 95 -13.03 12.98 27.56
N ALA A 96 -13.35 14.08 28.28
CA ALA A 96 -14.25 15.12 27.78
C ALA A 96 -13.68 15.77 26.51
N TRP A 97 -12.40 16.12 26.54
CA TRP A 97 -11.71 16.68 25.38
C TRP A 97 -11.66 15.68 24.20
N ALA A 98 -11.33 14.42 24.46
CA ALA A 98 -11.26 13.38 23.42
C ALA A 98 -12.61 13.20 22.72
N LEU A 99 -13.70 13.10 23.49
CA LEU A 99 -15.07 12.99 22.95
C LEU A 99 -15.50 14.26 22.19
N TRP A 100 -15.10 15.42 22.66
CA TRP A 100 -15.37 16.69 21.96
C TRP A 100 -14.64 16.77 20.62
N GLU A 101 -13.36 16.31 20.56
CA GLU A 101 -12.51 16.46 19.37
C GLU A 101 -12.80 15.43 18.27
N VAL A 102 -13.01 14.15 18.64
CA VAL A 102 -13.16 13.03 17.68
C VAL A 102 -14.47 12.26 17.85
N GLY A 103 -15.37 12.68 18.73
CA GLY A 103 -16.63 12.00 18.96
C GLY A 103 -16.43 10.55 19.42
N LEU A 104 -17.16 9.63 18.79
CA LEU A 104 -17.09 8.18 19.05
C LEU A 104 -16.20 7.43 18.04
N ASN A 105 -15.28 8.10 17.37
CA ASN A 105 -14.28 7.46 16.52
C ASN A 105 -13.33 6.63 17.39
N GLY A 106 -13.45 5.30 17.33
CA GLY A 106 -12.72 4.37 18.19
C GLY A 106 -11.22 4.50 18.05
N TRP A 107 -10.70 4.49 16.81
CA TRP A 107 -9.26 4.63 16.57
C TRP A 107 -8.76 6.02 16.95
N GLY A 108 -9.53 7.06 16.68
CA GLY A 108 -9.20 8.43 17.12
C GLY A 108 -9.10 8.56 18.63
N LEU A 109 -9.91 7.84 19.40
CA LEU A 109 -9.90 7.83 20.86
C LEU A 109 -8.70 7.07 21.47
N VAL A 110 -8.12 6.09 20.77
CA VAL A 110 -7.03 5.25 21.32
C VAL A 110 -5.89 6.09 21.92
N PRO A 111 -5.19 6.99 21.19
CA PRO A 111 -4.06 7.74 21.73
C PRO A 111 -4.48 8.72 22.83
N ARG A 112 -5.73 9.18 22.82
CA ARG A 112 -6.26 10.19 23.76
C ARG A 112 -6.69 9.59 25.09
N VAL A 113 -7.16 8.34 25.09
CA VAL A 113 -7.84 7.71 26.22
C VAL A 113 -7.00 6.63 26.88
N VAL A 114 -6.35 5.75 26.10
CA VAL A 114 -5.70 4.54 26.67
C VAL A 114 -4.59 4.92 27.65
N GLY A 115 -3.63 5.74 27.23
CA GLY A 115 -2.46 6.08 28.05
C GLY A 115 -2.83 6.73 29.38
N VAL A 116 -3.67 7.76 29.33
CA VAL A 116 -4.10 8.48 30.56
C VAL A 116 -4.98 7.62 31.46
N THR A 117 -5.79 6.71 30.89
CA THR A 117 -6.63 5.77 31.66
C THR A 117 -5.78 4.73 32.37
N VAL A 118 -4.78 4.15 31.69
CA VAL A 118 -3.86 3.20 32.31
C VAL A 118 -3.06 3.85 33.44
N LEU A 119 -2.55 5.07 33.22
CA LEU A 119 -1.85 5.82 34.27
C LEU A 119 -2.75 6.09 35.48
N PHE A 120 -4.00 6.46 35.24
CA PHE A 120 -4.98 6.67 36.31
C PHE A 120 -5.28 5.37 37.07
N MET A 121 -5.52 4.26 36.37
CA MET A 121 -5.75 2.94 37.00
C MET A 121 -4.56 2.50 37.85
N LEU A 122 -3.33 2.68 37.36
CA LEU A 122 -2.12 2.36 38.12
C LEU A 122 -1.99 3.26 39.35
N ALA A 123 -2.30 4.56 39.26
CA ALA A 123 -2.33 5.46 40.39
C ALA A 123 -3.32 5.02 41.47
N LEU A 124 -4.48 4.52 41.09
CA LEU A 124 -5.48 3.96 42.02
C LEU A 124 -5.05 2.62 42.61
N ALA A 125 -4.51 1.71 41.80
CA ALA A 125 -4.02 0.38 42.23
C ALA A 125 -2.85 0.49 43.23
N LEU A 126 -1.92 1.46 42.99
CA LEU A 126 -0.78 1.73 43.87
C LEU A 126 -1.14 2.62 45.04
N SER A 127 -2.41 2.95 45.26
CA SER A 127 -2.86 3.81 46.35
C SER A 127 -2.36 3.42 47.76
N PRO A 128 -2.32 2.12 48.16
CA PRO A 128 -1.81 1.71 49.47
C PRO A 128 -0.35 2.13 49.71
N VAL A 129 0.40 2.37 48.65
CA VAL A 129 1.84 2.71 48.72
C VAL A 129 2.07 4.22 48.49
N LEU A 130 1.25 4.82 47.62
CA LEU A 130 1.34 6.24 47.31
C LEU A 130 0.81 7.17 48.41
N ASN A 131 -0.06 6.67 49.31
CA ASN A 131 -0.66 7.48 50.38
C ASN A 131 -0.09 7.10 51.74
N ALA A 132 0.08 8.09 52.63
CA ALA A 132 0.64 7.89 53.97
C ALA A 132 -0.28 7.06 54.90
N VAL A 133 -1.60 7.11 54.71
CA VAL A 133 -2.60 6.32 55.46
C VAL A 133 -3.81 6.06 54.60
N PRO A 134 -4.07 4.83 54.13
CA PRO A 134 -5.30 4.51 53.44
C PRO A 134 -6.43 4.33 54.47
N GLY A 135 -7.22 5.38 54.72
CA GLY A 135 -8.41 5.28 55.51
C GLY A 135 -9.51 4.46 54.80
N PRO A 136 -10.41 3.79 55.54
CA PRO A 136 -11.52 2.99 54.97
C PRO A 136 -12.47 3.83 54.10
N ARG A 137 -12.54 5.12 54.30
CA ARG A 137 -13.35 6.08 53.51
C ARG A 137 -12.91 6.18 52.02
N TRP A 138 -11.66 5.83 51.65
CA TRP A 138 -11.15 5.97 50.30
C TRP A 138 -11.28 4.69 49.47
N ARG A 139 -11.57 3.54 50.06
CA ARG A 139 -11.70 2.26 49.32
C ARG A 139 -12.86 2.25 48.32
N ARG A 140 -13.99 2.84 48.65
CA ARG A 140 -15.18 2.93 47.78
C ARG A 140 -14.95 3.85 46.57
N PRO A 141 -14.48 5.12 46.74
CA PRO A 141 -14.13 5.97 45.60
C PRO A 141 -13.06 5.39 44.67
N GLN A 142 -12.05 4.70 45.22
CA GLN A 142 -10.99 4.04 44.43
C GLN A 142 -11.55 2.88 43.59
N ALA A 143 -12.36 2.03 44.18
CA ALA A 143 -13.03 0.96 43.48
C ALA A 143 -13.96 1.50 42.40
N GLY A 144 -14.73 2.56 42.69
CA GLY A 144 -15.57 3.24 41.71
C GLY A 144 -14.75 3.83 40.55
N GLY A 145 -13.62 4.47 40.83
CA GLY A 145 -12.71 5.00 39.79
C GLY A 145 -12.11 3.93 38.92
N LEU A 146 -11.71 2.80 39.50
CA LEU A 146 -11.23 1.63 38.75
C LEU A 146 -12.31 1.04 37.82
N VAL A 147 -13.53 0.91 38.31
CA VAL A 147 -14.67 0.39 37.53
C VAL A 147 -14.97 1.35 36.37
N LEU A 148 -14.99 2.65 36.59
CA LEU A 148 -15.22 3.64 35.55
C LEU A 148 -14.11 3.64 34.51
N ALA A 149 -12.84 3.57 34.93
CA ALA A 149 -11.70 3.49 34.02
C ALA A 149 -11.74 2.20 33.18
N LEU A 150 -12.07 1.07 33.78
CA LEU A 150 -12.25 -0.20 33.08
C LEU A 150 -13.42 -0.10 32.10
N ALA A 151 -14.55 0.47 32.49
CA ALA A 151 -15.70 0.67 31.62
C ALA A 151 -15.36 1.56 30.42
N ALA A 152 -14.52 2.60 30.60
CA ALA A 152 -14.03 3.43 29.50
C ALA A 152 -13.18 2.63 28.50
N LEU A 153 -12.26 1.76 29.00
CA LEU A 153 -11.44 0.90 28.13
C LEU A 153 -12.28 -0.15 27.41
N VAL A 154 -13.26 -0.76 28.07
CA VAL A 154 -14.19 -1.71 27.46
C VAL A 154 -15.03 -1.03 26.39
N GLY A 155 -15.59 0.15 26.70
CA GLY A 155 -16.35 0.95 25.73
C GLY A 155 -15.50 1.33 24.51
N LEU A 156 -14.26 1.74 24.73
CA LEU A 156 -13.31 2.02 23.66
C LEU A 156 -13.03 0.74 22.83
N GLY A 157 -12.79 -0.39 23.47
CA GLY A 157 -12.58 -1.67 22.79
C GLY A 157 -13.77 -2.06 21.91
N LEU A 158 -15.01 -1.81 22.35
CA LEU A 158 -16.21 -2.04 21.55
C LEU A 158 -16.28 -1.09 20.32
N LEU A 159 -15.94 0.20 20.49
CA LEU A 159 -15.90 1.15 19.38
C LEU A 159 -14.85 0.74 18.33
N VAL A 160 -13.64 0.44 18.78
CA VAL A 160 -12.55 -0.04 17.89
C VAL A 160 -12.94 -1.33 17.18
N SER A 161 -13.56 -2.28 17.89
CA SER A 161 -14.04 -3.53 17.32
C SER A 161 -15.10 -3.29 16.23
N ARG A 162 -16.04 -2.37 16.47
CA ARG A 162 -17.06 -2.00 15.49
C ARG A 162 -16.46 -1.41 14.21
N GLU A 163 -15.44 -0.58 14.32
CA GLU A 163 -14.74 0.00 13.17
C GLU A 163 -13.85 -1.01 12.44
N SER A 164 -13.25 -1.94 13.19
CA SER A 164 -12.42 -3.01 12.64
C SER A 164 -13.24 -4.09 11.93
N PHE A 165 -14.49 -4.29 12.35
CA PHE A 165 -15.40 -5.31 11.80
C PHE A 165 -16.78 -4.66 11.52
N PRO A 166 -16.86 -3.77 10.50
CA PRO A 166 -18.10 -3.10 10.19
C PRO A 166 -19.19 -4.12 9.82
N ASP A 167 -20.37 -3.95 10.39
CA ASP A 167 -21.54 -4.76 10.02
C ASP A 167 -22.17 -4.18 8.76
N ILE A 168 -21.89 -4.83 7.64
CA ILE A 168 -22.35 -4.41 6.32
C ILE A 168 -23.60 -5.23 5.99
N ALA A 169 -24.72 -4.53 5.82
CA ALA A 169 -25.94 -5.16 5.33
C ALA A 169 -25.70 -5.73 3.92
N ALA A 170 -26.09 -6.98 3.71
CA ALA A 170 -25.97 -7.61 2.39
C ALA A 170 -26.72 -6.78 1.34
N GLN A 171 -25.98 -6.29 0.36
CA GLN A 171 -26.59 -5.61 -0.77
C GLN A 171 -27.12 -6.66 -1.75
N PRO A 172 -28.31 -6.47 -2.31
CA PRO A 172 -28.80 -7.31 -3.39
C PRO A 172 -27.92 -7.07 -4.61
N VAL A 173 -26.94 -7.94 -4.80
CA VAL A 173 -26.13 -7.97 -6.02
C VAL A 173 -26.95 -8.77 -7.04
N LEU A 174 -27.60 -8.07 -7.93
CA LEU A 174 -28.42 -8.68 -8.97
C LEU A 174 -27.54 -9.46 -9.94
N ALA A 175 -27.73 -10.78 -9.99
CA ALA A 175 -27.15 -11.55 -11.08
C ALA A 175 -27.88 -11.16 -12.37
N SER A 176 -27.22 -10.43 -13.26
CA SER A 176 -27.73 -10.33 -14.64
C SER A 176 -27.49 -11.70 -15.29
N GLY A 177 -28.51 -12.29 -15.91
CA GLY A 177 -28.38 -13.56 -16.63
C GLY A 177 -27.56 -13.48 -17.93
N ALA A 178 -26.71 -12.47 -18.06
CA ALA A 178 -25.85 -12.28 -19.24
C ALA A 178 -24.71 -13.31 -19.21
N GLN A 179 -24.62 -14.09 -20.25
CA GLN A 179 -23.46 -14.97 -20.50
C GLN A 179 -22.28 -14.07 -20.87
N VAL A 180 -21.20 -14.13 -20.11
CA VAL A 180 -20.01 -13.29 -20.30
C VAL A 180 -18.89 -14.18 -20.80
N ASP A 181 -18.26 -13.75 -21.89
CA ASP A 181 -17.02 -14.34 -22.39
C ASP A 181 -15.88 -13.92 -21.44
N SER A 182 -15.44 -14.84 -20.58
CA SER A 182 -14.45 -14.58 -19.53
C SER A 182 -13.56 -15.80 -19.30
N ALA A 183 -12.44 -15.63 -18.61
CA ALA A 183 -11.56 -16.73 -18.25
C ALA A 183 -12.34 -17.85 -17.53
N GLY A 184 -12.43 -19.00 -18.20
CA GLY A 184 -13.12 -20.18 -17.69
C GLY A 184 -12.12 -21.24 -17.24
N ILE A 185 -11.92 -22.30 -18.05
CA ILE A 185 -10.98 -23.39 -17.72
C ILE A 185 -9.53 -22.91 -17.63
N ASP A 186 -9.12 -22.03 -18.55
CA ASP A 186 -7.78 -21.45 -18.61
C ASP A 186 -7.71 -20.04 -18.01
N TRP A 187 -6.49 -19.60 -17.70
CA TRP A 187 -6.14 -18.24 -17.29
C TRP A 187 -5.05 -17.72 -18.24
N PRO A 188 -5.42 -17.29 -19.47
CA PRO A 188 -4.46 -17.09 -20.55
C PRO A 188 -3.70 -15.77 -20.53
N ALA A 189 -4.08 -14.81 -19.68
CA ALA A 189 -3.45 -13.51 -19.58
C ALA A 189 -3.23 -13.08 -18.12
N TYR A 190 -2.35 -12.11 -17.88
CA TYR A 190 -2.05 -11.57 -16.55
C TYR A 190 -3.31 -11.15 -15.78
N GLY A 191 -4.24 -10.50 -16.44
CA GLY A 191 -5.50 -10.07 -15.85
C GLY A 191 -6.68 -11.03 -16.02
N GLY A 192 -6.41 -12.30 -16.34
CA GLY A 192 -7.41 -13.33 -16.59
C GLY A 192 -7.61 -13.59 -18.08
N ASP A 193 -8.10 -12.63 -18.77
CA ASP A 193 -8.30 -12.61 -20.23
C ASP A 193 -7.73 -11.33 -20.86
N ALA A 194 -7.99 -11.11 -22.13
CA ALA A 194 -7.58 -9.90 -22.84
C ALA A 194 -8.22 -8.62 -22.29
N LYS A 195 -9.36 -8.71 -21.60
CA LYS A 195 -10.04 -7.55 -20.97
C LYS A 195 -9.41 -7.14 -19.64
N ALA A 196 -8.57 -7.97 -19.05
CA ALA A 196 -7.91 -7.74 -17.75
C ALA A 196 -8.90 -7.52 -16.59
N GLN A 197 -10.06 -8.20 -16.61
CA GLN A 197 -11.11 -8.03 -15.60
C GLN A 197 -10.84 -8.75 -14.28
N ARG A 198 -9.84 -9.62 -14.23
CA ARG A 198 -9.53 -10.46 -13.05
C ARG A 198 -10.77 -11.19 -12.54
N TYR A 199 -11.53 -11.71 -13.48
CA TYR A 199 -12.75 -12.47 -13.26
C TYR A 199 -12.63 -13.90 -13.77
N SER A 200 -13.15 -14.86 -13.00
CA SER A 200 -13.26 -16.26 -13.40
C SER A 200 -14.72 -16.68 -13.46
N ALA A 201 -15.13 -17.30 -14.57
CA ALA A 201 -16.48 -17.86 -14.72
C ALA A 201 -16.70 -19.13 -13.89
N LEU A 202 -15.69 -19.64 -13.20
CA LEU A 202 -15.79 -20.82 -12.35
C LEU A 202 -16.58 -20.52 -11.07
N SER A 203 -17.48 -21.43 -10.70
CA SER A 203 -18.43 -21.24 -9.60
C SER A 203 -18.51 -22.40 -8.61
N GLN A 204 -17.59 -23.36 -8.65
CA GLN A 204 -17.61 -24.50 -7.73
C GLN A 204 -17.30 -24.08 -6.28
N ILE A 205 -16.43 -23.09 -6.09
CA ILE A 205 -16.06 -22.56 -4.78
C ILE A 205 -16.99 -21.37 -4.46
N THR A 206 -17.79 -21.51 -3.40
CA THR A 206 -18.83 -20.54 -3.00
C THR A 206 -18.70 -20.19 -1.52
N PRO A 207 -19.37 -19.12 -1.02
CA PRO A 207 -19.41 -18.81 0.41
C PRO A 207 -19.90 -19.96 1.28
N GLU A 208 -20.79 -20.81 0.76
CA GLU A 208 -21.40 -21.92 1.52
C GLU A 208 -20.44 -23.12 1.69
N ASN A 209 -19.51 -23.33 0.77
CA ASN A 209 -18.56 -24.46 0.82
C ASN A 209 -17.10 -24.06 1.05
N ILE A 210 -16.79 -22.77 1.14
CA ILE A 210 -15.43 -22.25 1.28
C ILE A 210 -14.69 -22.82 2.49
N GLY A 211 -15.40 -23.22 3.55
CA GLY A 211 -14.83 -23.90 4.71
C GLY A 211 -14.13 -25.23 4.41
N LYS A 212 -14.38 -25.82 3.23
CA LYS A 212 -13.71 -27.03 2.73
C LYS A 212 -12.49 -26.73 1.88
N LEU A 213 -12.12 -25.46 1.69
CA LEU A 213 -10.95 -25.09 0.88
C LEU A 213 -9.67 -25.50 1.61
N GLU A 214 -8.81 -26.25 0.94
CA GLU A 214 -7.52 -26.69 1.46
C GLU A 214 -6.40 -26.47 0.44
N ARG A 215 -5.14 -26.44 0.90
CA ARG A 215 -3.98 -26.38 0.01
C ARG A 215 -3.87 -27.68 -0.76
N ALA A 216 -4.01 -27.62 -2.07
CA ALA A 216 -3.82 -28.75 -2.97
C ALA A 216 -2.34 -29.12 -3.09
N PHE A 217 -1.52 -28.11 -3.32
CA PHE A 217 -0.05 -28.22 -3.38
C PHE A 217 0.63 -26.85 -3.22
N VAL A 218 1.94 -26.87 -2.98
CA VAL A 218 2.82 -25.72 -2.99
C VAL A 218 3.92 -26.00 -4.02
N PHE A 219 4.09 -25.09 -4.99
CA PHE A 219 5.18 -25.12 -5.93
C PHE A 219 6.27 -24.14 -5.48
N HIS A 220 7.54 -24.54 -5.46
CA HIS A 220 8.70 -23.73 -5.13
C HIS A 220 9.50 -23.37 -6.38
N THR A 221 9.65 -22.07 -6.67
CA THR A 221 10.41 -21.60 -7.83
C THR A 221 11.91 -21.84 -7.70
N ARG A 222 12.40 -22.04 -6.48
CA ARG A 222 13.83 -22.18 -6.14
C ARG A 222 14.66 -20.94 -6.51
N ASP A 223 14.01 -19.77 -6.50
CA ASP A 223 14.62 -18.46 -6.72
C ASP A 223 14.38 -17.60 -5.49
N LEU A 224 15.34 -17.61 -4.57
CA LEU A 224 15.33 -16.82 -3.36
C LEU A 224 16.46 -15.78 -3.39
N PRO A 225 16.29 -14.61 -2.72
CA PRO A 225 17.30 -13.56 -2.74
C PRO A 225 18.61 -14.01 -2.09
N ALA A 226 19.73 -13.76 -2.76
CA ALA A 226 21.03 -13.84 -2.15
C ALA A 226 21.25 -12.69 -1.15
N LYS A 227 22.32 -12.78 -0.34
CA LYS A 227 22.65 -11.73 0.64
C LYS A 227 22.79 -10.37 -0.04
N GLY A 228 21.97 -9.41 0.36
CA GLY A 228 21.96 -8.04 -0.17
C GLY A 228 21.00 -7.82 -1.34
N GLU A 229 20.49 -8.87 -1.96
CA GLU A 229 19.44 -8.73 -2.97
C GLU A 229 18.06 -8.44 -2.33
N ARG A 230 17.22 -7.74 -3.08
CA ARG A 230 15.83 -7.44 -2.68
C ARG A 230 14.90 -7.99 -3.72
N TYR A 231 13.88 -8.75 -3.29
CA TYR A 231 12.90 -9.35 -4.17
C TYR A 231 11.51 -8.77 -3.91
N SER A 232 10.79 -8.49 -4.98
CA SER A 232 9.40 -8.01 -4.96
C SER A 232 8.60 -8.70 -6.06
N PRO A 233 8.62 -10.02 -6.19
CA PRO A 233 7.90 -10.70 -7.24
C PRO A 233 6.40 -10.55 -7.00
N ALA A 234 5.67 -10.15 -8.04
CA ALA A 234 4.22 -9.99 -8.03
C ALA A 234 3.60 -10.88 -9.13
N ASN A 235 4.12 -12.10 -9.25
CA ASN A 235 3.77 -13.01 -10.34
C ASN A 235 2.33 -13.50 -10.24
N THR A 236 1.56 -13.30 -11.29
CA THR A 236 0.33 -14.05 -11.55
C THR A 236 0.67 -15.15 -12.57
N PRO A 237 0.62 -16.43 -12.19
CA PRO A 237 0.85 -17.51 -13.15
C PRO A 237 -0.20 -17.48 -14.25
N LEU A 238 0.13 -17.99 -15.44
CA LEU A 238 -0.86 -18.31 -16.46
C LEU A 238 -1.19 -19.80 -16.40
N LYS A 239 -2.41 -20.17 -16.77
CA LYS A 239 -2.78 -21.56 -16.98
C LYS A 239 -3.22 -21.74 -18.44
N ILE A 240 -2.46 -22.53 -19.18
CA ILE A 240 -2.70 -22.84 -20.59
C ILE A 240 -2.75 -24.36 -20.76
N GLY A 241 -3.88 -24.89 -21.16
CA GLY A 241 -4.05 -26.34 -21.26
C GLY A 241 -3.75 -27.03 -19.92
N ASN A 242 -2.73 -27.89 -19.85
CA ASN A 242 -2.32 -28.55 -18.61
C ASN A 242 -1.13 -27.89 -17.90
N ASP A 243 -0.68 -26.72 -18.35
CA ASP A 243 0.50 -26.07 -17.83
C ASP A 243 0.19 -24.81 -16.99
N LEU A 244 0.82 -24.72 -15.84
CA LEU A 244 1.02 -23.47 -15.12
C LEU A 244 2.33 -22.84 -15.58
N LEU A 245 2.27 -21.65 -16.15
CA LEU A 245 3.44 -20.86 -16.56
C LEU A 245 3.76 -19.85 -15.47
N ILE A 246 4.92 -19.96 -14.90
CA ILE A 246 5.37 -19.19 -13.73
C ILE A 246 6.62 -18.41 -14.12
N CYS A 247 6.73 -17.19 -13.64
CA CYS A 247 7.92 -16.37 -13.72
C CYS A 247 8.46 -16.10 -12.31
N SER A 248 9.71 -16.43 -12.06
CA SER A 248 10.34 -16.12 -10.77
C SER A 248 10.80 -14.65 -10.66
N ALA A 249 11.29 -14.23 -9.51
CA ALA A 249 11.79 -12.87 -9.29
C ALA A 249 12.89 -12.44 -10.29
N LYS A 250 13.84 -13.33 -10.59
CA LYS A 250 14.91 -13.11 -11.60
C LYS A 250 14.51 -13.57 -12.99
N ASN A 251 13.23 -13.57 -13.31
CA ASN A 251 12.68 -13.88 -14.64
C ASN A 251 12.96 -15.31 -15.13
N ILE A 252 13.17 -16.26 -14.22
CA ILE A 252 13.23 -17.68 -14.60
C ILE A 252 11.83 -18.11 -15.02
N LEU A 253 11.68 -18.60 -16.25
CA LEU A 253 10.42 -19.09 -16.78
C LEU A 253 10.29 -20.57 -16.47
N ILE A 254 9.13 -20.98 -15.98
CA ILE A 254 8.90 -22.37 -15.52
C ILE A 254 7.52 -22.80 -16.00
N ALA A 255 7.44 -23.97 -16.60
CA ALA A 255 6.17 -24.66 -16.80
C ALA A 255 6.07 -25.84 -15.84
N ALA A 256 4.94 -25.91 -15.14
CA ALA A 256 4.61 -26.98 -14.23
C ALA A 256 3.23 -27.54 -14.55
N ASP A 257 3.01 -28.84 -14.30
CA ASP A 257 1.71 -29.46 -14.46
C ASP A 257 0.68 -28.83 -13.49
N ALA A 258 -0.43 -28.36 -14.02
CA ALA A 258 -1.43 -27.59 -13.30
C ALA A 258 -2.19 -28.38 -12.23
N ALA A 259 -2.19 -29.72 -12.29
CA ALA A 259 -2.84 -30.59 -11.31
C ALA A 259 -1.88 -31.10 -10.24
N THR A 260 -0.60 -31.31 -10.57
CA THR A 260 0.36 -32.04 -9.73
C THR A 260 1.56 -31.21 -9.29
N ALA A 261 1.72 -29.98 -9.83
CA ALA A 261 2.89 -29.13 -9.62
C ALA A 261 4.22 -29.72 -10.14
N LYS A 262 4.20 -30.81 -10.93
CA LYS A 262 5.42 -31.39 -11.48
C LYS A 262 6.02 -30.46 -12.53
N GLU A 263 7.26 -29.98 -12.28
CA GLU A 263 7.99 -29.17 -13.25
C GLU A 263 8.18 -29.95 -14.57
N ARG A 264 7.83 -29.32 -15.70
CA ARG A 264 8.00 -29.86 -17.04
C ARG A 264 9.25 -29.33 -17.71
N TRP A 265 9.44 -28.01 -17.64
CA TRP A 265 10.64 -27.35 -18.14
C TRP A 265 10.94 -26.05 -17.39
N ARG A 266 12.17 -25.62 -17.50
CA ARG A 266 12.69 -24.39 -16.91
C ARG A 266 13.65 -23.71 -17.88
N TYR A 267 13.48 -22.41 -18.06
CA TYR A 267 14.41 -21.55 -18.78
C TYR A 267 14.92 -20.47 -17.83
N ASP A 268 16.23 -20.42 -17.63
CA ASP A 268 16.89 -19.42 -16.79
C ASP A 268 17.65 -18.43 -17.69
N PRO A 269 17.16 -17.16 -17.80
CA PRO A 269 17.81 -16.14 -18.62
C PRO A 269 19.11 -15.61 -18.02
N LYS A 270 19.52 -16.06 -16.83
CA LYS A 270 20.76 -15.66 -16.13
C LYS A 270 20.85 -14.15 -15.92
N VAL A 271 19.78 -13.56 -15.35
CA VAL A 271 19.75 -12.13 -14.98
C VAL A 271 20.81 -11.86 -13.92
N PRO A 272 21.78 -10.96 -14.16
CA PRO A 272 22.81 -10.62 -13.20
C PRO A 272 22.25 -9.77 -12.06
N SER A 273 22.83 -9.88 -10.86
CA SER A 273 22.32 -9.20 -9.65
C SER A 273 22.46 -7.67 -9.70
N ASP A 274 23.41 -7.14 -10.48
CA ASP A 274 23.61 -5.70 -10.67
C ASP A 274 22.52 -5.07 -11.57
N ALA A 275 21.80 -5.87 -12.37
CA ALA A 275 20.66 -5.39 -13.14
C ALA A 275 19.40 -5.13 -12.30
N ILE A 276 19.40 -5.50 -11.01
CA ILE A 276 18.25 -5.29 -10.12
C ILE A 276 18.23 -3.85 -9.62
N ALA A 277 17.28 -3.05 -10.12
CA ALA A 277 17.16 -1.63 -9.81
C ALA A 277 16.78 -1.36 -8.34
N HIS A 278 15.55 -1.69 -7.98
CA HIS A 278 14.98 -1.54 -6.63
C HIS A 278 14.84 -2.88 -5.93
N ALA A 279 14.28 -3.83 -6.66
CA ALA A 279 14.10 -5.22 -6.25
C ALA A 279 13.86 -6.06 -7.49
N ALA A 280 14.18 -7.35 -7.43
CA ALA A 280 13.87 -8.28 -8.51
C ALA A 280 12.36 -8.47 -8.62
N VAL A 281 11.83 -8.26 -9.81
CA VAL A 281 10.38 -8.26 -10.12
C VAL A 281 10.11 -9.10 -11.35
N CYS A 282 9.11 -9.97 -11.30
CA CYS A 282 8.39 -10.44 -12.47
C CYS A 282 6.90 -10.47 -12.13
N ARG A 283 6.06 -9.79 -12.92
CA ARG A 283 4.60 -9.81 -12.74
C ARG A 283 3.92 -10.96 -13.46
N GLY A 284 4.54 -11.48 -14.54
CA GLY A 284 3.99 -12.58 -15.32
C GLY A 284 4.63 -12.67 -16.68
N VAL A 285 4.04 -13.48 -17.54
CA VAL A 285 4.45 -13.72 -18.92
C VAL A 285 3.29 -13.52 -19.88
N ALA A 286 3.57 -13.38 -21.16
CA ALA A 286 2.57 -13.46 -22.23
C ALA A 286 2.73 -14.76 -23.01
N VAL A 287 1.65 -15.24 -23.60
CA VAL A 287 1.66 -16.37 -24.54
C VAL A 287 1.14 -15.89 -25.89
N TYR A 288 1.83 -16.25 -26.94
CA TYR A 288 1.41 -15.98 -28.31
C TYR A 288 1.48 -17.25 -29.15
N THR A 289 0.41 -17.52 -29.89
CA THR A 289 0.37 -18.61 -30.87
C THR A 289 0.29 -18.01 -32.26
N ALA A 290 1.30 -18.22 -33.06
CA ALA A 290 1.42 -17.68 -34.41
C ALA A 290 0.45 -18.44 -35.36
N PRO A 291 -0.64 -17.81 -35.83
CA PRO A 291 -1.63 -18.54 -36.65
C PRO A 291 -1.09 -18.96 -38.00
N GLU A 292 -0.10 -18.23 -38.51
CA GLU A 292 0.54 -18.50 -39.82
C GLU A 292 1.51 -19.69 -39.81
N LEU A 293 1.92 -20.18 -38.62
CA LEU A 293 2.86 -21.30 -38.51
C LEU A 293 2.13 -22.65 -38.40
N PRO A 294 2.61 -23.74 -39.05
CA PRO A 294 2.08 -25.07 -38.88
C PRO A 294 2.16 -25.56 -37.41
N ASP A 295 1.25 -26.45 -36.99
CA ASP A 295 1.16 -26.93 -35.61
C ASP A 295 2.39 -27.70 -35.13
N ASN A 296 3.10 -28.35 -36.00
CA ASN A 296 4.30 -29.13 -35.68
C ASN A 296 5.59 -28.31 -35.62
N VAL A 297 5.55 -27.03 -36.01
CA VAL A 297 6.75 -26.18 -36.04
C VAL A 297 7.11 -25.74 -34.61
N ALA A 298 8.41 -25.73 -34.30
CA ALA A 298 8.93 -25.21 -33.05
C ALA A 298 8.56 -23.73 -32.90
N CYS A 299 8.22 -23.32 -31.66
CA CYS A 299 7.83 -21.96 -31.36
C CYS A 299 6.57 -21.45 -32.10
N LYS A 300 5.70 -22.31 -32.60
CA LYS A 300 4.37 -21.88 -33.01
C LYS A 300 3.65 -21.19 -31.85
N SER A 301 3.60 -21.85 -30.70
CA SER A 301 3.19 -21.21 -29.42
C SER A 301 4.42 -20.92 -28.59
N ARG A 302 4.54 -19.70 -28.14
CA ARG A 302 5.69 -19.21 -27.41
C ARG A 302 5.32 -18.47 -26.14
N VAL A 303 6.15 -18.61 -25.11
CA VAL A 303 6.11 -17.82 -23.90
C VAL A 303 7.05 -16.63 -24.08
N ILE A 304 6.53 -15.42 -23.86
CA ILE A 304 7.24 -14.16 -24.05
C ILE A 304 7.36 -13.49 -22.69
N SER A 305 8.56 -13.01 -22.35
CA SER A 305 8.82 -12.32 -21.09
C SER A 305 9.87 -11.22 -21.26
N ASN A 306 9.74 -10.19 -20.48
CA ASN A 306 10.82 -9.23 -20.26
C ASN A 306 11.78 -9.74 -19.18
N THR A 307 13.04 -9.30 -19.22
CA THR A 307 14.02 -9.55 -18.16
C THR A 307 14.52 -8.24 -17.56
N LEU A 308 14.90 -8.26 -16.27
CA LEU A 308 15.35 -7.05 -15.55
C LEU A 308 16.63 -6.44 -16.12
N ASP A 309 17.44 -7.22 -16.84
CA ASP A 309 18.60 -6.74 -17.58
C ASP A 309 18.26 -6.27 -19.02
N ALA A 310 16.99 -5.94 -19.21
CA ALA A 310 16.47 -5.32 -20.43
C ALA A 310 16.62 -6.17 -21.71
N ARG A 311 16.22 -7.42 -21.63
CA ARG A 311 16.00 -8.28 -22.82
C ARG A 311 14.52 -8.62 -22.93
N LEU A 312 14.04 -8.79 -24.16
CA LEU A 312 12.78 -9.45 -24.44
C LEU A 312 13.12 -10.88 -24.90
N VAL A 313 12.57 -11.88 -24.23
CA VAL A 313 12.86 -13.30 -24.49
C VAL A 313 11.63 -14.04 -24.98
N ALA A 314 11.81 -15.00 -25.90
CA ALA A 314 10.77 -15.90 -26.38
C ALA A 314 11.27 -17.34 -26.33
N VAL A 315 10.48 -18.22 -25.67
CA VAL A 315 10.76 -19.65 -25.58
C VAL A 315 9.57 -20.47 -26.06
N ASP A 316 9.83 -21.67 -26.62
CA ASP A 316 8.76 -22.60 -27.04
C ASP A 316 7.91 -23.03 -25.83
N LEU A 317 6.59 -22.92 -25.93
CA LEU A 317 5.65 -23.29 -24.88
C LEU A 317 5.77 -24.77 -24.47
N ARG A 318 6.17 -25.65 -25.39
CA ARG A 318 6.20 -27.08 -25.16
C ARG A 318 7.38 -27.57 -24.34
N ASP A 319 8.59 -26.98 -24.57
CA ASP A 319 9.84 -27.47 -23.98
C ASP A 319 10.76 -26.41 -23.39
N GLY A 320 10.36 -25.13 -23.41
CA GLY A 320 11.10 -24.01 -22.84
C GLY A 320 12.38 -23.64 -23.58
N LYS A 321 12.64 -24.20 -24.77
CA LYS A 321 13.82 -23.84 -25.56
C LYS A 321 13.67 -22.48 -26.20
N PRO A 322 14.76 -21.69 -26.29
CA PRO A 322 14.74 -20.40 -26.98
C PRO A 322 14.24 -20.53 -28.42
N CYS A 323 13.40 -19.60 -28.85
CA CYS A 323 12.89 -19.51 -30.20
C CYS A 323 13.98 -18.93 -31.12
N ALA A 324 14.77 -19.78 -31.77
CA ALA A 324 15.97 -19.37 -32.51
C ALA A 324 15.70 -18.31 -33.60
N GLY A 325 14.51 -18.27 -34.17
CA GLY A 325 14.10 -17.25 -35.16
C GLY A 325 13.61 -15.93 -34.56
N PHE A 326 13.61 -15.79 -33.21
CA PHE A 326 13.19 -14.57 -32.53
C PHE A 326 14.43 -13.77 -32.12
N GLY A 327 14.64 -12.57 -32.72
CA GLY A 327 15.82 -11.75 -32.51
C GLY A 327 17.12 -12.53 -32.68
N THR A 328 18.01 -12.45 -31.72
CA THR A 328 19.25 -13.24 -31.68
C THR A 328 19.09 -14.39 -30.69
N ASN A 329 18.94 -15.61 -31.17
CA ASN A 329 18.79 -16.82 -30.34
C ASN A 329 17.67 -16.75 -29.30
N GLY A 330 16.51 -16.23 -29.67
CA GLY A 330 15.35 -16.13 -28.80
C GLY A 330 15.30 -14.84 -27.95
N GLN A 331 16.13 -13.85 -28.27
CA GLN A 331 16.27 -12.64 -27.46
C GLN A 331 16.39 -11.37 -28.31
N VAL A 332 15.84 -10.25 -27.78
CA VAL A 332 16.00 -8.89 -28.30
C VAL A 332 16.62 -8.01 -27.21
N ASP A 333 17.66 -7.20 -27.56
CA ASP A 333 18.27 -6.22 -26.65
C ASP A 333 17.39 -4.97 -26.57
N LEU A 334 16.76 -4.76 -25.43
CA LEU A 334 15.96 -3.56 -25.15
C LEU A 334 16.80 -2.35 -24.73
N LEU A 335 18.11 -2.46 -24.55
CA LEU A 335 19.00 -1.32 -24.32
C LEU A 335 19.44 -0.64 -25.63
N ALA A 336 19.10 -1.22 -26.77
CA ALA A 336 19.39 -0.62 -28.07
C ALA A 336 18.75 0.77 -28.20
N GLY A 337 19.53 1.77 -28.57
CA GLY A 337 19.06 3.16 -28.74
C GLY A 337 18.89 3.97 -27.44
N LEU A 338 19.13 3.41 -26.23
CA LEU A 338 19.00 4.12 -24.97
C LEU A 338 20.26 4.91 -24.53
N GLY A 339 21.37 4.77 -25.24
CA GLY A 339 22.62 5.47 -24.95
C GLY A 339 23.40 4.82 -23.80
N LYS A 340 23.77 5.58 -22.77
CA LYS A 340 24.58 5.11 -21.64
C LYS A 340 23.89 3.96 -20.91
N LYS A 341 24.51 2.79 -20.89
CA LYS A 341 24.03 1.59 -20.20
C LYS A 341 24.53 1.62 -18.75
N VAL A 342 23.60 1.75 -17.80
CA VAL A 342 23.86 1.64 -16.35
C VAL A 342 23.00 0.51 -15.83
N PRO A 343 23.57 -0.57 -15.28
CA PRO A 343 22.80 -1.67 -14.72
C PRO A 343 21.78 -1.18 -13.69
N GLY A 344 20.56 -1.68 -13.75
CA GLY A 344 19.48 -1.34 -12.83
C GLY A 344 18.87 0.06 -12.98
N TRP A 345 19.25 0.85 -14.00
CA TRP A 345 18.60 2.13 -14.25
C TRP A 345 17.36 2.00 -15.17
N TYR A 346 17.38 1.03 -16.10
CA TYR A 346 16.27 0.70 -16.99
C TYR A 346 15.92 -0.77 -16.84
N SER A 347 14.72 -1.08 -16.40
CA SER A 347 14.28 -2.46 -16.13
C SER A 347 12.83 -2.66 -16.57
N PRO A 348 12.57 -3.51 -17.57
CA PRO A 348 11.21 -3.88 -17.94
C PRO A 348 10.54 -4.73 -16.86
N THR A 349 9.62 -4.16 -16.10
CA THR A 349 8.88 -4.81 -15.00
C THR A 349 7.46 -5.19 -15.37
N ALA A 350 6.93 -4.62 -16.47
CA ALA A 350 5.60 -4.91 -17.00
C ALA A 350 5.54 -6.28 -17.68
N VAL A 351 4.37 -6.92 -17.65
CA VAL A 351 4.10 -8.06 -18.54
C VAL A 351 3.98 -7.54 -19.98
N PRO A 352 4.68 -8.13 -20.97
CA PRO A 352 4.50 -7.77 -22.36
C PRO A 352 3.05 -7.96 -22.82
N THR A 353 2.50 -7.00 -23.54
CA THR A 353 1.15 -7.11 -24.10
C THR A 353 1.24 -7.46 -25.57
N VAL A 354 0.56 -8.52 -26.00
CA VAL A 354 0.57 -8.96 -27.40
C VAL A 354 -0.78 -8.67 -28.02
N VAL A 355 -0.80 -7.92 -29.13
CA VAL A 355 -2.00 -7.58 -29.90
C VAL A 355 -1.68 -7.68 -31.37
N ARG A 356 -2.49 -8.40 -32.14
CA ARG A 356 -2.30 -8.61 -33.61
C ARG A 356 -0.87 -9.01 -33.98
N GLY A 357 -0.24 -9.87 -33.16
CA GLY A 357 1.12 -10.32 -33.42
C GLY A 357 2.22 -9.28 -33.17
N VAL A 358 1.90 -8.17 -32.52
CA VAL A 358 2.86 -7.17 -32.05
C VAL A 358 3.00 -7.24 -30.53
N ILE A 359 4.23 -7.42 -30.04
CA ILE A 359 4.57 -7.38 -28.62
C ILE A 359 4.85 -5.92 -28.25
N VAL A 360 4.03 -5.35 -27.37
CA VAL A 360 4.23 -4.00 -26.86
C VAL A 360 4.87 -4.06 -25.47
N THR A 361 5.97 -3.33 -25.28
CA THR A 361 6.70 -3.28 -24.02
C THR A 361 7.24 -1.88 -23.72
N GLY A 362 7.23 -1.53 -22.44
CA GLY A 362 7.92 -0.41 -21.82
C GLY A 362 8.80 -0.89 -20.68
N ALA A 363 9.28 0.02 -19.85
CA ALA A 363 10.12 -0.33 -18.73
C ALA A 363 9.94 0.66 -17.57
N GLN A 364 10.31 0.26 -16.39
CA GLN A 364 10.61 1.15 -15.28
C GLN A 364 11.97 1.80 -15.53
N VAL A 365 12.00 3.12 -15.49
CA VAL A 365 13.23 3.91 -15.35
C VAL A 365 13.32 4.28 -13.88
N ARG A 366 14.44 3.96 -13.22
CA ARG A 366 14.58 4.20 -11.79
C ARG A 366 14.49 5.68 -11.47
N ASP A 367 13.46 6.02 -10.68
CA ASP A 367 13.04 7.37 -10.36
C ASP A 367 14.03 8.16 -9.50
N GLY A 368 13.94 9.48 -9.55
CA GLY A 368 14.65 10.39 -8.67
C GLY A 368 16.18 10.39 -8.83
N GLN A 369 16.73 9.84 -9.92
CA GLN A 369 18.18 9.74 -10.10
C GLN A 369 18.77 10.96 -10.79
N ASP A 370 18.37 11.20 -12.03
CA ASP A 370 18.91 12.26 -12.90
C ASP A 370 17.85 12.62 -13.95
N GLU A 371 17.79 13.88 -14.33
CA GLU A 371 16.97 14.35 -15.44
C GLU A 371 17.40 13.68 -16.76
N ASP A 372 18.71 13.49 -16.98
CA ASP A 372 19.27 12.76 -18.12
C ASP A 372 19.19 11.23 -17.91
N ALA A 373 18.03 10.72 -17.54
CA ALA A 373 17.76 9.30 -17.38
C ALA A 373 17.58 8.59 -18.74
N PRO A 374 17.62 7.25 -18.80
CA PRO A 374 17.22 6.51 -19.99
C PRO A 374 15.83 6.91 -20.47
N SER A 375 15.58 6.79 -21.78
CA SER A 375 14.28 7.06 -22.38
C SER A 375 13.19 6.12 -21.86
N GLY A 376 11.98 6.64 -21.62
CA GLY A 376 10.79 5.86 -21.37
C GLY A 376 10.10 5.31 -22.63
N VAL A 377 10.81 5.24 -23.76
CA VAL A 377 10.27 4.82 -25.06
C VAL A 377 9.47 3.51 -24.98
N ILE A 378 8.29 3.50 -25.59
CA ILE A 378 7.47 2.31 -25.78
C ILE A 378 7.75 1.72 -27.13
N ARG A 379 7.91 0.39 -27.23
CA ARG A 379 8.29 -0.28 -28.46
C ARG A 379 7.38 -1.46 -28.78
N GLY A 380 7.04 -1.58 -30.07
CA GLY A 380 6.36 -2.72 -30.65
C GLY A 380 7.35 -3.62 -31.40
N PHE A 381 7.28 -4.92 -31.15
CA PHE A 381 8.10 -5.94 -31.82
C PHE A 381 7.21 -6.99 -32.48
N ASN A 382 7.62 -7.50 -33.62
CA ASN A 382 6.97 -8.65 -34.24
C ASN A 382 7.05 -9.87 -33.33
N ALA A 383 5.92 -10.47 -32.99
CA ALA A 383 5.87 -11.57 -32.05
C ALA A 383 6.52 -12.87 -32.56
N VAL A 384 6.76 -13.01 -33.87
CA VAL A 384 7.40 -14.17 -34.47
C VAL A 384 8.89 -13.95 -34.63
N THR A 385 9.31 -12.83 -35.21
CA THR A 385 10.71 -12.55 -35.57
C THR A 385 11.49 -11.75 -34.51
N GLY A 386 10.79 -11.02 -33.61
CA GLY A 386 11.45 -10.10 -32.67
C GLY A 386 11.97 -8.82 -33.33
N GLU A 387 11.69 -8.57 -34.59
CA GLU A 387 12.06 -7.34 -35.29
C GLU A 387 11.26 -6.16 -34.76
N LEU A 388 11.89 -4.96 -34.64
CA LEU A 388 11.23 -3.73 -34.26
C LEU A 388 10.17 -3.37 -35.31
N ALA A 389 8.91 -3.35 -34.91
CA ALA A 389 7.81 -2.89 -35.76
C ALA A 389 7.70 -1.36 -35.71
N TRP A 390 7.77 -0.80 -34.51
CA TRP A 390 7.74 0.63 -34.28
C TRP A 390 8.32 0.99 -32.90
N ALA A 391 8.71 2.25 -32.72
CA ALA A 391 9.11 2.83 -31.45
C ALA A 391 8.37 4.15 -31.25
N TRP A 392 7.61 4.28 -30.18
CA TRP A 392 6.97 5.54 -29.79
C TRP A 392 7.82 6.23 -28.73
N ASP A 393 8.63 7.21 -29.17
CA ASP A 393 9.47 8.05 -28.32
C ASP A 393 8.65 9.22 -27.81
N LEU A 394 8.35 9.27 -26.52
CA LEU A 394 7.45 10.25 -25.91
C LEU A 394 7.92 11.70 -26.11
N GLY A 395 9.23 11.93 -26.19
CA GLY A 395 9.81 13.24 -26.51
C GLY A 395 9.84 13.56 -28.00
N ASN A 396 9.61 12.55 -28.88
CA ASN A 396 9.57 12.70 -30.33
C ASN A 396 8.58 11.68 -30.94
N PRO A 397 7.29 11.77 -30.65
CA PRO A 397 6.28 10.73 -30.95
C PRO A 397 6.05 10.54 -32.46
N ASP A 398 6.49 11.45 -33.32
CA ASP A 398 6.41 11.30 -34.78
C ASP A 398 7.49 10.40 -35.37
N ASN A 399 8.56 10.09 -34.63
CA ASN A 399 9.66 9.22 -35.06
C ASN A 399 9.41 7.76 -34.64
N LEU A 400 8.74 7.01 -35.48
CA LEU A 400 8.33 5.63 -35.21
C LEU A 400 9.38 4.56 -35.60
N HIS A 401 10.50 4.94 -36.20
CA HIS A 401 11.50 3.99 -36.71
C HIS A 401 12.74 3.86 -35.82
N GLY A 402 12.73 4.52 -34.63
CA GLY A 402 13.86 4.55 -33.73
C GLY A 402 14.91 5.62 -34.08
N PRO A 403 15.93 5.80 -33.25
CA PRO A 403 16.93 6.83 -33.45
C PRO A 403 17.84 6.48 -34.63
N ALA A 404 18.34 7.54 -35.34
CA ALA A 404 19.36 7.40 -36.35
C ALA A 404 20.64 6.78 -35.76
N PRO A 405 21.51 6.15 -36.59
CA PRO A 405 22.77 5.60 -36.13
C PRO A 405 23.60 6.60 -35.32
N GLY A 406 24.05 6.24 -34.13
CA GLY A 406 24.81 7.08 -33.21
C GLY A 406 23.96 8.10 -32.42
N LYS A 407 22.66 8.09 -32.59
CA LYS A 407 21.70 8.88 -31.75
C LYS A 407 20.98 7.98 -30.76
N THR A 408 20.27 8.59 -29.82
CA THR A 408 19.45 7.91 -28.79
C THR A 408 18.01 8.35 -28.89
N TYR A 409 17.11 7.57 -28.33
CA TYR A 409 15.77 8.02 -27.98
C TYR A 409 15.85 9.21 -27.03
N THR A 410 14.80 10.02 -26.96
CA THR A 410 14.71 11.18 -26.07
C THR A 410 14.85 10.72 -24.61
N ARG A 411 15.81 11.29 -23.90
CA ARG A 411 16.15 10.89 -22.55
C ARG A 411 15.27 11.61 -21.52
N GLY A 412 15.13 11.02 -20.31
CA GLY A 412 14.37 11.58 -19.19
C GLY A 412 12.86 11.52 -19.31
N THR A 413 12.34 10.97 -20.43
CA THR A 413 10.92 10.98 -20.76
C THR A 413 10.08 10.05 -19.88
N PRO A 414 8.76 10.32 -19.77
CA PRO A 414 7.78 9.45 -19.13
C PRO A 414 7.91 7.99 -19.56
N ASN A 415 7.64 7.08 -18.66
CA ASN A 415 7.85 5.65 -18.86
C ASN A 415 6.58 4.83 -18.59
N MET A 416 6.62 3.52 -18.83
CA MET A 416 5.52 2.59 -18.51
C MET A 416 6.07 1.39 -17.74
N TRP A 417 5.93 1.40 -16.42
CA TRP A 417 6.41 0.33 -15.55
C TRP A 417 5.34 -0.70 -15.18
N THR A 418 4.07 -0.40 -15.44
CA THR A 418 2.95 -1.34 -15.29
C THR A 418 2.47 -1.87 -16.64
N SER A 419 1.53 -2.83 -16.62
CA SER A 419 1.13 -3.55 -17.83
C SER A 419 0.06 -2.80 -18.61
N ALA A 420 0.19 -2.77 -19.92
CA ALA A 420 -0.84 -2.30 -20.84
C ALA A 420 -1.97 -3.34 -20.99
N VAL A 421 -3.04 -2.96 -21.67
CA VAL A 421 -4.12 -3.85 -22.13
C VAL A 421 -4.36 -3.58 -23.62
N GLY A 422 -4.76 -4.61 -24.37
CA GLY A 422 -4.91 -4.51 -25.82
C GLY A 422 -6.22 -5.06 -26.35
N ASP A 423 -6.74 -4.41 -27.39
CA ASP A 423 -7.97 -4.78 -28.10
C ASP A 423 -7.65 -5.33 -29.49
N GLU A 424 -7.82 -6.64 -29.66
CA GLU A 424 -7.60 -7.34 -30.94
C GLU A 424 -8.55 -6.85 -32.05
N GLN A 425 -9.78 -6.45 -31.71
CA GLN A 425 -10.80 -6.04 -32.68
C GLN A 425 -10.50 -4.64 -33.20
N LEU A 426 -10.27 -3.69 -32.28
CA LEU A 426 -9.94 -2.31 -32.65
C LEU A 426 -8.49 -2.17 -33.14
N GLY A 427 -7.59 -3.09 -32.75
CA GLY A 427 -6.15 -2.97 -33.03
C GLY A 427 -5.49 -1.88 -32.21
N LEU A 428 -6.00 -1.61 -31.01
CA LEU A 428 -5.49 -0.60 -30.11
C LEU A 428 -4.81 -1.22 -28.89
N VAL A 429 -3.75 -0.59 -28.43
CA VAL A 429 -3.13 -0.89 -27.13
C VAL A 429 -3.22 0.34 -26.24
N TYR A 430 -3.61 0.15 -24.98
CA TYR A 430 -3.84 1.20 -24.01
C TYR A 430 -2.74 1.19 -22.97
N LEU A 431 -1.95 2.25 -22.95
CA LEU A 431 -0.72 2.40 -22.19
C LEU A 431 -0.97 3.29 -20.97
N PRO A 432 -0.81 2.78 -19.74
CA PRO A 432 -0.79 3.60 -18.53
C PRO A 432 0.60 4.22 -18.37
N ILE A 433 0.79 5.43 -18.89
CA ILE A 433 2.06 6.15 -18.85
C ILE A 433 2.25 6.79 -17.48
N SER A 434 3.45 6.67 -16.93
CA SER A 434 3.87 7.29 -15.68
C SER A 434 4.43 8.69 -15.88
N ASN A 435 5.07 9.23 -14.84
CA ASN A 435 5.76 10.50 -14.87
C ASN A 435 7.15 10.42 -15.56
N SER A 436 7.80 11.57 -15.75
CA SER A 436 9.22 11.68 -16.12
C SER A 436 10.10 11.22 -14.95
N SER A 437 11.40 11.01 -15.21
CA SER A 437 12.31 10.46 -14.20
C SER A 437 12.60 11.36 -12.99
N ILE A 438 12.25 12.65 -13.03
CA ILE A 438 12.26 13.60 -11.92
C ILE A 438 10.82 13.88 -11.53
N ASP A 439 10.36 13.28 -10.44
CA ASP A 439 8.93 13.29 -10.06
C ASP A 439 8.49 14.58 -9.38
N TYR A 440 9.38 15.22 -8.59
CA TYR A 440 9.03 16.30 -7.66
C TYR A 440 9.51 17.69 -8.11
N TYR A 441 9.93 17.83 -9.36
CA TYR A 441 10.32 19.09 -9.99
C TYR A 441 10.04 19.00 -11.50
N GLY A 442 9.28 19.96 -12.04
CA GLY A 442 8.73 19.83 -13.37
C GLY A 442 9.10 20.91 -14.37
N SER A 443 9.63 22.08 -13.94
CA SER A 443 9.90 23.21 -14.85
C SER A 443 10.93 22.93 -15.94
N ASN A 444 11.71 21.85 -15.82
CA ASN A 444 12.68 21.42 -16.83
C ASN A 444 12.06 20.50 -17.89
N ARG A 445 10.83 20.00 -17.68
CA ARG A 445 10.15 19.10 -18.62
C ARG A 445 9.76 19.84 -19.89
N SER A 446 9.93 19.19 -21.04
CA SER A 446 9.47 19.67 -22.33
C SER A 446 7.93 19.66 -22.41
N GLU A 447 7.37 20.38 -23.40
CA GLU A 447 5.94 20.38 -23.67
C GLU A 447 5.42 18.96 -23.99
N GLN A 448 6.21 18.16 -24.73
CA GLN A 448 5.83 16.78 -25.08
C GLN A 448 5.83 15.86 -23.86
N GLU A 449 6.80 15.98 -22.96
CA GLU A 449 6.80 15.24 -21.70
C GLU A 449 5.58 15.59 -20.84
N ASN A 450 5.29 16.90 -20.71
CA ASN A 450 4.11 17.36 -19.96
C ASN A 450 2.80 16.89 -20.59
N ARG A 451 2.75 16.73 -21.93
CA ARG A 451 1.56 16.27 -22.63
C ARG A 451 1.19 14.81 -22.35
N TYR A 452 2.20 13.94 -22.19
CA TYR A 452 1.99 12.49 -22.08
C TYR A 452 2.24 11.92 -20.69
N SER A 453 2.83 12.69 -19.77
CA SER A 453 2.96 12.24 -18.37
C SER A 453 1.60 11.89 -17.78
N ASP A 454 1.57 10.84 -16.97
CA ASP A 454 0.39 10.40 -16.20
C ASP A 454 -0.88 10.28 -17.03
N SER A 455 -0.71 9.73 -18.22
CA SER A 455 -1.75 9.65 -19.25
C SER A 455 -2.09 8.21 -19.62
N LEU A 456 -3.37 7.94 -19.81
CA LEU A 456 -3.82 6.78 -20.58
C LEU A 456 -3.71 7.12 -22.07
N VAL A 457 -2.84 6.41 -22.77
CA VAL A 457 -2.57 6.63 -24.19
C VAL A 457 -3.02 5.41 -25.00
N ALA A 458 -3.84 5.61 -25.99
CA ALA A 458 -4.20 4.56 -26.97
C ALA A 458 -3.35 4.70 -28.22
N LEU A 459 -2.58 3.66 -28.54
CA LEU A 459 -1.82 3.58 -29.80
C LEU A 459 -2.49 2.58 -30.74
N ASP A 460 -2.47 2.89 -32.02
CA ASP A 460 -2.68 1.89 -33.09
C ASP A 460 -1.51 0.89 -33.06
N VAL A 461 -1.80 -0.37 -32.79
CA VAL A 461 -0.77 -1.39 -32.56
C VAL A 461 0.03 -1.72 -33.83
N THR A 462 -0.52 -1.48 -35.00
CA THR A 462 0.14 -1.76 -36.28
C THR A 462 1.15 -0.67 -36.63
N THR A 463 0.83 0.58 -36.34
CA THR A 463 1.62 1.73 -36.74
C THR A 463 2.41 2.37 -35.60
N GLY A 464 2.04 2.14 -34.34
CA GLY A 464 2.64 2.80 -33.17
C GLY A 464 2.21 4.26 -33.00
N ARG A 465 1.22 4.75 -33.79
CA ARG A 465 0.74 6.13 -33.69
C ARG A 465 -0.29 6.27 -32.60
N ASP A 466 -0.27 7.41 -31.87
CA ASP A 466 -1.30 7.76 -30.91
C ASP A 466 -2.63 8.07 -31.61
N VAL A 467 -3.70 7.52 -31.04
CA VAL A 467 -5.08 7.70 -31.51
C VAL A 467 -5.81 8.68 -30.62
N TRP A 468 -5.65 8.51 -29.31
CA TRP A 468 -6.16 9.42 -28.29
C TRP A 468 -5.40 9.25 -26.97
N HIS A 469 -5.46 10.26 -26.13
CA HIS A 469 -4.95 10.16 -24.78
C HIS A 469 -5.84 10.94 -23.79
N PHE A 470 -5.77 10.56 -22.52
CA PHE A 470 -6.37 11.28 -21.40
C PHE A 470 -5.32 11.44 -20.30
N GLN A 471 -5.02 12.66 -19.92
CA GLN A 471 -4.09 12.97 -18.85
C GLN A 471 -4.81 13.01 -17.50
N ALA A 472 -4.50 12.06 -16.63
CA ALA A 472 -5.12 11.92 -15.31
C ALA A 472 -4.52 12.87 -14.26
N MET A 473 -3.28 13.35 -14.48
CA MET A 473 -2.62 14.35 -13.66
C MET A 473 -1.82 15.28 -14.59
N ARG A 474 -2.15 16.57 -14.57
CA ARG A 474 -1.44 17.59 -15.35
C ARG A 474 -0.25 18.11 -14.55
N HIS A 475 0.92 18.22 -15.17
CA HIS A 475 2.13 18.72 -14.54
C HIS A 475 2.39 18.03 -13.18
N ASP A 476 2.39 16.70 -13.17
CA ASP A 476 2.52 15.93 -11.93
C ASP A 476 3.82 16.28 -11.17
N LEU A 477 3.67 16.60 -9.90
CA LEU A 477 4.71 16.90 -8.92
C LEU A 477 4.60 16.01 -7.68
N TRP A 478 3.78 14.96 -7.73
CA TRP A 478 3.40 14.13 -6.59
C TRP A 478 3.74 12.64 -6.76
N ASP A 479 4.31 12.25 -7.91
CA ASP A 479 4.54 10.84 -8.26
C ASP A 479 3.19 10.06 -8.33
N TYR A 480 2.21 10.65 -9.02
CA TYR A 480 0.88 10.05 -9.22
C TYR A 480 0.77 9.24 -10.51
N ASP A 481 1.85 8.54 -10.85
CA ASP A 481 1.92 7.60 -11.97
C ASP A 481 0.63 6.82 -12.20
N LEU A 482 0.36 6.42 -13.44
CA LEU A 482 -0.64 5.39 -13.72
C LEU A 482 -0.07 4.01 -13.41
N GLY A 483 -0.11 3.65 -12.11
CA GLY A 483 0.44 2.39 -11.58
C GLY A 483 -0.44 1.16 -11.79
N SER A 484 -1.63 1.30 -12.37
CA SER A 484 -2.63 0.24 -12.52
C SER A 484 -2.81 -0.16 -13.98
N GLN A 485 -2.93 -1.47 -14.24
CA GLN A 485 -3.35 -1.95 -15.56
C GLN A 485 -4.79 -1.48 -15.84
N PRO A 486 -5.07 -0.80 -16.96
CA PRO A 486 -6.43 -0.47 -17.37
C PRO A 486 -7.25 -1.75 -17.59
N THR A 487 -8.57 -1.67 -17.44
CA THR A 487 -9.46 -2.82 -17.55
C THR A 487 -10.55 -2.56 -18.59
N MET A 488 -10.71 -3.44 -19.57
CA MET A 488 -11.74 -3.32 -20.59
C MET A 488 -13.05 -3.94 -20.10
N LEU A 489 -14.16 -3.28 -20.44
CA LEU A 489 -15.51 -3.71 -20.09
C LEU A 489 -16.53 -3.20 -21.12
N ASP A 490 -17.74 -3.70 -21.03
CA ASP A 490 -18.88 -3.13 -21.73
C ASP A 490 -19.64 -2.23 -20.76
N TYR A 491 -19.86 -0.96 -21.15
CA TYR A 491 -20.49 0.07 -20.32
C TYR A 491 -21.68 0.70 -21.04
N PRO A 492 -22.79 1.04 -20.36
CA PRO A 492 -23.92 1.68 -21.02
C PRO A 492 -23.53 3.04 -21.63
N GLY A 493 -23.80 3.21 -22.91
CA GLY A 493 -23.74 4.51 -23.57
C GLY A 493 -24.94 5.40 -23.21
N ALA A 494 -24.95 6.62 -23.71
CA ALA A 494 -26.04 7.59 -23.49
C ALA A 494 -27.40 7.10 -24.01
N ASP A 495 -27.41 6.22 -25.00
CA ASP A 495 -28.61 5.59 -25.58
C ASP A 495 -28.99 4.26 -24.90
N GLY A 496 -28.29 3.90 -23.84
CA GLY A 496 -28.44 2.62 -23.09
C GLY A 496 -27.85 1.40 -23.76
N LYS A 497 -27.24 1.53 -24.95
CA LYS A 497 -26.56 0.41 -25.61
C LYS A 497 -25.16 0.19 -25.03
N PRO A 498 -24.65 -1.06 -25.03
CA PRO A 498 -23.28 -1.32 -24.60
C PRO A 498 -22.27 -0.60 -25.50
N VAL A 499 -21.35 0.12 -24.89
CA VAL A 499 -20.16 0.73 -25.52
C VAL A 499 -18.94 -0.04 -25.05
N ALA A 500 -18.06 -0.33 -26.00
CA ALA A 500 -16.76 -0.90 -25.71
C ALA A 500 -15.93 0.11 -24.90
N ALA A 501 -15.81 -0.12 -23.59
CA ALA A 501 -15.23 0.85 -22.66
C ALA A 501 -13.89 0.38 -22.08
N ILE A 502 -13.16 1.36 -21.54
CA ILE A 502 -11.96 1.12 -20.74
C ILE A 502 -12.05 1.89 -19.42
N LEU A 503 -11.80 1.20 -18.33
CA LEU A 503 -11.74 1.76 -16.97
C LEU A 503 -10.28 2.00 -16.59
N LEU A 504 -9.99 3.20 -16.11
CA LEU A 504 -8.68 3.63 -15.64
C LEU A 504 -8.72 3.87 -14.12
N PRO A 505 -8.08 3.02 -13.30
CA PRO A 505 -7.81 3.30 -11.90
C PRO A 505 -6.54 4.15 -11.78
N THR A 506 -6.49 5.04 -10.77
CA THR A 506 -5.38 5.97 -10.58
C THR A 506 -4.81 5.94 -9.16
N LYS A 507 -3.55 6.34 -8.98
CA LYS A 507 -2.88 6.48 -7.67
C LYS A 507 -3.59 7.52 -6.78
N GLN A 508 -4.12 8.60 -7.35
CA GLN A 508 -4.88 9.60 -6.58
C GLN A 508 -6.27 9.10 -6.17
N GLY A 509 -6.69 7.92 -6.63
CA GLY A 509 -7.92 7.26 -6.22
C GLY A 509 -9.12 7.51 -7.12
N ASP A 510 -9.01 8.31 -8.16
CA ASP A 510 -10.07 8.50 -9.13
C ASP A 510 -10.20 7.31 -10.09
N LEU A 511 -11.43 6.96 -10.44
CA LEU A 511 -11.77 5.92 -11.41
C LEU A 511 -12.48 6.58 -12.60
N TYR A 512 -11.94 6.42 -13.80
CA TYR A 512 -12.48 6.99 -15.05
C TYR A 512 -12.92 5.88 -15.98
N ILE A 513 -13.94 6.15 -16.80
CA ILE A 513 -14.43 5.22 -17.83
C ILE A 513 -14.54 5.97 -19.16
N PHE A 514 -13.92 5.42 -20.20
CA PHE A 514 -13.89 6.01 -21.55
C PHE A 514 -14.41 5.01 -22.58
N ASP A 515 -14.99 5.54 -23.66
CA ASP A 515 -15.12 4.79 -24.92
C ASP A 515 -13.72 4.48 -25.43
N ARG A 516 -13.36 3.20 -25.50
CA ARG A 516 -12.00 2.78 -25.80
C ARG A 516 -11.57 2.99 -27.25
N ALA A 517 -12.53 3.24 -28.17
CA ALA A 517 -12.21 3.53 -29.55
C ALA A 517 -11.72 4.96 -29.78
N ASN A 518 -12.17 5.92 -28.97
CA ASN A 518 -11.97 7.34 -29.24
C ASN A 518 -11.64 8.20 -28.01
N GLY A 519 -11.58 7.60 -26.81
CA GLY A 519 -11.24 8.29 -25.56
C GLY A 519 -12.35 9.20 -25.00
N LYS A 520 -13.56 9.15 -25.54
CA LYS A 520 -14.66 9.96 -25.03
C LYS A 520 -15.08 9.49 -23.63
N PRO A 521 -15.16 10.37 -22.63
CA PRO A 521 -15.63 10.01 -21.31
C PRO A 521 -17.06 9.46 -21.33
N LEU A 522 -17.28 8.32 -20.70
CA LEU A 522 -18.62 7.73 -20.50
C LEU A 522 -19.20 8.07 -19.13
N VAL A 523 -18.38 8.62 -18.23
CA VAL A 523 -18.75 9.10 -16.90
C VAL A 523 -18.31 10.55 -16.73
N GLY A 524 -18.91 11.26 -15.77
CA GLY A 524 -18.57 12.67 -15.55
C GLY A 524 -17.14 12.87 -15.08
N ILE A 525 -16.46 13.85 -15.65
CA ILE A 525 -15.16 14.34 -15.21
C ILE A 525 -15.33 15.81 -14.79
N GLY A 526 -14.88 16.14 -13.59
CA GLY A 526 -14.82 17.49 -13.05
C GLY A 526 -13.40 18.02 -12.99
N GLU A 527 -13.28 19.24 -12.49
CA GLU A 527 -12.01 19.91 -12.24
C GLU A 527 -11.91 20.29 -10.76
N VAL A 528 -10.75 20.10 -10.16
CA VAL A 528 -10.44 20.53 -8.79
C VAL A 528 -9.24 21.48 -8.83
N GLU A 529 -9.34 22.59 -8.10
CA GLU A 529 -8.25 23.56 -8.00
C GLU A 529 -7.03 22.94 -7.31
N ALA A 530 -5.84 23.21 -7.84
CA ALA A 530 -4.59 22.82 -7.22
C ALA A 530 -4.02 24.01 -6.42
N PRO A 531 -3.77 23.85 -5.10
CA PRO A 531 -3.18 24.90 -4.29
C PRO A 531 -1.73 25.16 -4.70
N LYS A 532 -1.28 26.41 -4.53
CA LYS A 532 0.11 26.82 -4.81
C LYS A 532 0.92 27.09 -3.54
N LEU A 533 0.38 26.78 -2.39
CA LEU A 533 0.96 27.07 -1.07
C LEU A 533 2.35 26.42 -0.91
N GLY A 534 3.38 27.24 -0.75
CA GLY A 534 4.76 26.79 -0.51
C GLY A 534 5.46 26.16 -1.73
N SER A 535 4.80 26.14 -2.89
CA SER A 535 5.41 25.59 -4.12
C SER A 535 6.70 26.33 -4.48
N VAL A 536 7.73 25.57 -4.84
CA VAL A 536 8.97 26.12 -5.44
C VAL A 536 8.79 26.47 -6.93
N GLU A 537 7.69 25.98 -7.54
CA GLU A 537 7.35 26.17 -8.97
C GLU A 537 5.87 26.63 -9.11
N PRO A 538 5.46 27.77 -8.54
CA PRO A 538 4.06 28.18 -8.52
C PRO A 538 3.46 28.41 -9.90
N ASP A 539 4.30 28.74 -10.91
CA ASP A 539 3.86 28.93 -12.29
C ASP A 539 3.73 27.61 -13.06
N PHE A 540 4.44 26.57 -12.65
CA PHE A 540 4.34 25.23 -13.21
C PHE A 540 3.15 24.44 -12.67
N VAL A 541 2.72 24.68 -11.43
CA VAL A 541 1.55 24.00 -10.84
C VAL A 541 0.34 24.30 -11.71
N ALA A 542 -0.26 23.25 -12.32
CA ALA A 542 -1.48 23.39 -13.11
C ALA A 542 -2.60 24.00 -12.25
N ALA A 543 -3.36 24.93 -12.80
CA ALA A 543 -4.40 25.64 -12.05
C ALA A 543 -5.49 24.68 -11.54
N THR A 544 -5.83 23.68 -12.33
CA THR A 544 -6.81 22.65 -11.99
C THR A 544 -6.34 21.27 -12.41
N GLN A 545 -6.91 20.26 -11.78
CA GLN A 545 -6.67 18.83 -12.10
C GLN A 545 -8.00 18.12 -12.35
N PRO A 546 -8.03 17.15 -13.28
CA PRO A 546 -9.23 16.35 -13.50
C PRO A 546 -9.55 15.51 -12.26
N THR A 547 -10.85 15.33 -11.98
CA THR A 547 -11.33 14.44 -10.93
C THR A 547 -12.57 13.68 -11.40
N SER A 548 -12.72 12.43 -10.99
CA SER A 548 -13.87 11.64 -11.34
C SER A 548 -15.12 12.09 -10.57
N LEU A 549 -16.18 12.40 -11.28
CA LEU A 549 -17.49 12.63 -10.69
C LEU A 549 -18.30 11.33 -10.53
N TRP A 550 -17.77 10.22 -11.03
CA TRP A 550 -18.41 8.91 -10.95
C TRP A 550 -18.02 8.17 -9.66
N HIS A 551 -16.73 8.00 -9.40
CA HIS A 551 -16.24 7.38 -8.18
C HIS A 551 -14.79 7.76 -7.88
N THR A 552 -14.52 7.98 -6.59
CA THR A 552 -13.17 8.12 -6.07
C THR A 552 -12.97 7.24 -4.82
N LEU A 553 -11.79 6.62 -4.73
CA LEU A 553 -11.35 5.87 -3.54
C LEU A 553 -10.81 6.81 -2.45
N ARG A 554 -10.51 8.06 -2.82
CA ARG A 554 -9.95 9.08 -1.96
C ARG A 554 -10.89 9.40 -0.80
N LYS A 555 -10.32 9.60 0.39
CA LYS A 555 -11.04 10.04 1.59
C LYS A 555 -10.94 11.57 1.74
N ALA A 556 -11.67 12.12 2.70
CA ALA A 556 -11.62 13.55 3.01
C ALA A 556 -10.21 14.01 3.42
N PRO A 557 -9.84 15.28 3.17
CA PRO A 557 -8.59 15.86 3.64
C PRO A 557 -8.42 15.71 5.15
N LYS A 558 -7.17 15.51 5.58
CA LYS A 558 -6.84 15.36 7.01
C LYS A 558 -6.79 16.72 7.72
N THR A 559 -7.02 16.70 9.02
CA THR A 559 -6.88 17.85 9.93
C THR A 559 -5.91 17.52 11.06
N GLU A 560 -5.54 18.48 11.90
CA GLU A 560 -4.73 18.22 13.09
C GLU A 560 -5.39 17.17 14.01
N ALA A 561 -6.72 17.15 14.10
CA ALA A 561 -7.45 16.19 14.92
C ALA A 561 -7.31 14.75 14.43
N ASP A 562 -7.02 14.54 13.13
CA ASP A 562 -6.79 13.21 12.55
C ASP A 562 -5.39 12.65 12.86
N MET A 563 -4.51 13.47 13.43
CA MET A 563 -3.17 13.02 13.80
C MET A 563 -3.23 11.99 14.91
N TRP A 564 -2.45 10.94 14.73
CA TRP A 564 -2.50 9.74 15.54
C TRP A 564 -1.11 9.32 16.03
N GLY A 565 -1.08 8.36 16.93
CA GLY A 565 0.10 7.75 17.46
C GLY A 565 -0.29 6.67 18.45
N PHE A 566 0.65 5.86 18.86
CA PHE A 566 0.46 4.79 19.83
C PHE A 566 0.14 5.33 21.25
N SER A 567 0.68 6.51 21.58
CA SER A 567 0.54 7.16 22.89
C SER A 567 0.20 8.64 22.71
N PRO A 568 -0.23 9.34 23.79
CA PRO A 568 -0.42 10.80 23.73
C PRO A 568 0.84 11.57 23.31
N VAL A 569 2.04 11.09 23.64
CA VAL A 569 3.31 11.72 23.24
C VAL A 569 3.57 11.54 21.74
N ASP A 570 3.36 10.33 21.20
CA ASP A 570 3.46 10.10 19.75
C ASP A 570 2.47 10.98 18.97
N GLN A 571 1.23 11.03 19.45
CA GLN A 571 0.19 11.88 18.84
C GLN A 571 0.60 13.35 18.87
N LEU A 572 1.12 13.83 19.99
CA LEU A 572 1.62 15.20 20.14
C LEU A 572 2.72 15.52 19.12
N MET A 573 3.68 14.61 18.93
CA MET A 573 4.74 14.76 17.93
C MET A 573 4.17 14.82 16.50
N CYS A 574 3.22 13.95 16.17
CA CYS A 574 2.58 13.97 14.86
C CYS A 574 1.76 15.25 14.62
N ARG A 575 1.13 15.81 15.65
CA ARG A 575 0.43 17.11 15.60
C ARG A 575 1.39 18.28 15.37
N ILE A 576 2.52 18.30 16.06
CA ILE A 576 3.57 19.30 15.84
C ILE A 576 4.05 19.21 14.38
N GLN A 577 4.39 18.02 13.89
CA GLN A 577 4.83 17.82 12.50
C GLN A 577 3.77 18.24 11.48
N PHE A 578 2.47 18.01 11.76
CA PHE A 578 1.38 18.48 10.92
C PHE A 578 1.37 20.02 10.82
N ARG A 579 1.47 20.72 11.96
CA ARG A 579 1.47 22.18 12.02
C ARG A 579 2.72 22.83 11.41
N GLU A 580 3.84 22.13 11.44
CA GLU A 580 5.11 22.57 10.82
C GLU A 580 5.20 22.25 9.33
N SER A 581 4.22 21.53 8.78
CA SER A 581 4.19 21.16 7.37
C SER A 581 3.25 22.07 6.57
N ASN A 582 3.56 22.27 5.30
CA ASN A 582 2.65 22.83 4.33
C ASN A 582 1.57 21.80 4.03
N TYR A 583 0.30 22.17 4.26
CA TYR A 583 -0.84 21.34 3.92
C TYR A 583 -2.07 22.19 3.62
N ALA A 584 -2.54 22.14 2.39
CA ALA A 584 -3.75 22.79 1.89
C ALA A 584 -4.81 21.79 1.41
N GLY A 585 -4.70 20.54 1.89
CA GLY A 585 -5.56 19.42 1.44
C GLY A 585 -4.97 18.65 0.26
N TYR A 586 -5.85 18.14 -0.58
CA TYR A 586 -5.48 17.41 -1.80
C TYR A 586 -4.63 18.29 -2.73
N LEU A 587 -3.62 17.70 -3.37
CA LEU A 587 -2.69 18.38 -4.27
C LEU A 587 -1.81 19.48 -3.63
N THR A 588 -1.55 19.42 -2.33
CA THR A 588 -0.54 20.30 -1.73
C THR A 588 0.81 20.11 -2.44
N PRO A 589 1.40 21.15 -3.04
CA PRO A 589 2.59 21.00 -3.89
C PRO A 589 3.87 20.81 -3.09
N PRO A 590 4.94 20.29 -3.73
CA PRO A 590 6.26 20.19 -3.14
C PRO A 590 6.81 21.55 -2.70
N SER A 591 7.46 21.56 -1.52
CA SER A 591 8.05 22.76 -0.92
C SER A 591 9.43 22.47 -0.35
N SER A 592 10.27 23.51 -0.25
CA SER A 592 11.62 23.42 0.29
C SER A 592 11.79 24.16 1.61
N ASP A 593 10.96 25.19 1.89
CA ASP A 593 10.97 25.96 3.14
C ASP A 593 10.56 25.13 4.34
N ARG A 594 9.61 24.25 4.15
CA ARG A 594 9.09 23.25 5.14
C ARG A 594 8.76 21.95 4.44
N PRO A 595 8.65 20.84 5.18
CA PRO A 595 7.99 19.65 4.69
C PRO A 595 6.56 19.93 4.22
N TRP A 596 6.08 19.17 3.23
CA TRP A 596 4.67 19.18 2.87
C TRP A 596 4.04 17.81 3.10
N ILE A 597 2.73 17.80 3.24
CA ILE A 597 1.95 16.57 3.36
C ILE A 597 1.24 16.33 2.03
N GLN A 598 1.56 15.20 1.41
CA GLN A 598 0.87 14.67 0.24
C GLN A 598 -0.19 13.67 0.71
N TYR A 599 -1.46 13.90 0.39
CA TYR A 599 -2.54 12.98 0.73
C TYR A 599 -3.60 12.91 -0.37
N PRO A 600 -3.89 11.69 -0.91
CA PRO A 600 -3.18 10.43 -0.60
C PRO A 600 -1.70 10.50 -0.96
N GLY A 601 -0.87 9.64 -0.34
CA GLY A 601 0.52 9.48 -0.72
C GLY A 601 0.67 8.80 -2.08
N TYR A 602 1.87 8.72 -2.63
CA TYR A 602 2.11 8.11 -3.96
C TYR A 602 1.80 6.60 -4.03
N ASN A 603 1.70 5.91 -2.91
CA ASN A 603 1.17 4.53 -2.88
C ASN A 603 -0.35 4.47 -3.10
N GLY A 604 -0.98 5.59 -3.06
CA GLY A 604 -2.26 6.01 -3.55
C GLY A 604 -3.47 5.13 -3.42
N GLY A 605 -4.48 5.50 -4.19
CA GLY A 605 -5.76 4.81 -4.26
C GLY A 605 -5.59 3.40 -4.85
N SER A 606 -5.13 3.27 -6.09
CA SER A 606 -4.89 1.98 -6.76
C SER A 606 -3.48 1.91 -7.31
N ASP A 607 -2.89 0.71 -7.30
CA ASP A 607 -1.53 0.46 -7.73
C ASP A 607 -1.46 -0.82 -8.59
N TRP A 608 -0.30 -1.50 -8.72
CA TRP A 608 -0.07 -2.62 -9.68
C TRP A 608 -1.09 -3.76 -9.62
N GLY A 609 -1.81 -3.95 -8.51
CA GLY A 609 -2.90 -4.92 -8.40
C GLY A 609 -4.11 -4.58 -9.25
N SER A 610 -4.31 -3.29 -9.55
CA SER A 610 -5.45 -2.77 -10.29
C SER A 610 -6.80 -3.14 -9.65
N VAL A 611 -7.86 -3.18 -10.42
CA VAL A 611 -9.21 -3.52 -9.96
C VAL A 611 -9.66 -4.86 -10.54
N ALA A 612 -10.64 -5.51 -9.90
CA ALA A 612 -11.32 -6.67 -10.45
C ALA A 612 -12.79 -6.33 -10.74
N ILE A 613 -13.33 -6.85 -11.83
CA ILE A 613 -14.71 -6.58 -12.26
C ILE A 613 -15.47 -7.90 -12.32
N ASP A 614 -16.60 -7.98 -11.62
CA ASP A 614 -17.64 -8.98 -11.88
C ASP A 614 -18.58 -8.44 -12.97
N PRO A 615 -18.43 -8.89 -14.23
CA PRO A 615 -19.23 -8.36 -15.32
C PRO A 615 -20.69 -8.84 -15.25
N VAL A 616 -20.95 -9.97 -14.58
CA VAL A 616 -22.28 -10.57 -14.42
C VAL A 616 -23.07 -9.81 -13.37
N ARG A 617 -22.45 -9.55 -12.19
CA ARG A 617 -23.09 -8.81 -11.10
C ARG A 617 -22.93 -7.30 -11.25
N ARG A 618 -22.15 -6.85 -12.22
CA ARG A 618 -21.80 -5.45 -12.49
C ARG A 618 -21.23 -4.74 -11.27
N VAL A 619 -20.28 -5.42 -10.63
CA VAL A 619 -19.57 -4.96 -9.44
C VAL A 619 -18.08 -4.80 -9.74
N LEU A 620 -17.54 -3.66 -9.38
CA LEU A 620 -16.11 -3.40 -9.36
C LEU A 620 -15.59 -3.59 -7.93
N ILE A 621 -14.50 -4.32 -7.80
CA ILE A 621 -13.74 -4.48 -6.55
C ILE A 621 -12.43 -3.73 -6.68
N ALA A 622 -12.21 -2.78 -5.78
CA ALA A 622 -10.97 -2.01 -5.68
C ALA A 622 -10.40 -2.08 -4.26
N ASN A 623 -9.18 -2.56 -4.12
CA ASN A 623 -8.42 -2.34 -2.91
C ASN A 623 -7.61 -1.04 -3.06
N TYR A 624 -7.36 -0.36 -1.94
CA TYR A 624 -6.76 0.97 -1.94
C TYR A 624 -5.96 1.26 -0.68
N ASN A 625 -5.03 2.22 -0.78
CA ASN A 625 -4.30 2.76 0.36
C ASN A 625 -4.87 4.10 0.81
N ASP A 626 -4.77 4.37 2.12
CA ASP A 626 -5.24 5.60 2.77
C ASP A 626 -4.16 6.14 3.73
N ILE A 627 -2.98 6.37 3.18
CA ILE A 627 -1.81 6.86 3.91
C ILE A 627 -1.23 8.11 3.25
N PRO A 628 -0.82 9.13 4.04
CA PRO A 628 -0.10 10.27 3.53
C PRO A 628 1.40 10.02 3.43
N ASN A 629 2.09 10.85 2.62
CA ASN A 629 3.53 11.03 2.71
C ASN A 629 3.84 12.39 3.35
N ARG A 630 4.97 12.50 4.06
CA ARG A 630 5.52 13.77 4.51
C ARG A 630 6.91 13.93 3.90
N SER A 631 7.04 14.87 2.98
CA SER A 631 8.22 15.01 2.12
C SER A 631 8.79 16.42 2.17
N GLN A 632 10.03 16.61 1.70
CA GLN A 632 10.64 17.93 1.62
C GLN A 632 11.65 17.97 0.48
N LEU A 633 11.59 19.03 -0.33
CA LEU A 633 12.62 19.33 -1.30
C LEU A 633 13.87 19.87 -0.60
N ILE A 634 15.03 19.31 -0.95
CA ILE A 634 16.32 19.67 -0.39
C ILE A 634 17.08 20.47 -1.44
N PRO A 635 17.44 21.77 -1.19
CA PRO A 635 18.20 22.56 -2.13
C PRO A 635 19.48 21.85 -2.59
N ARG A 636 19.84 21.94 -3.86
CA ARG A 636 20.96 21.22 -4.49
C ARG A 636 22.26 21.32 -3.67
N LYS A 637 22.65 22.53 -3.27
CA LYS A 637 23.86 22.73 -2.45
C LYS A 637 23.87 21.94 -1.14
N GLN A 638 22.70 21.80 -0.50
CA GLN A 638 22.56 21.02 0.73
C GLN A 638 22.62 19.52 0.42
N ALA A 639 21.94 19.06 -0.62
CA ALA A 639 21.96 17.66 -1.04
C ALA A 639 23.37 17.19 -1.41
N ASP A 640 24.13 18.03 -2.12
CA ASP A 640 25.52 17.75 -2.49
C ASP A 640 26.41 17.65 -1.24
N ALA A 641 26.21 18.54 -0.26
CA ALA A 641 26.91 18.48 1.04
C ALA A 641 26.55 17.23 1.87
N MET A 642 25.35 16.68 1.71
CA MET A 642 24.93 15.41 2.30
C MET A 642 25.53 14.18 1.60
N GLY A 643 26.17 14.35 0.44
CA GLY A 643 26.77 13.27 -0.34
C GLY A 643 25.74 12.35 -1.01
N VAL A 644 24.55 12.85 -1.32
CA VAL A 644 23.52 12.09 -2.03
C VAL A 644 23.94 11.88 -3.48
N GLN A 645 24.10 10.61 -3.88
CA GLN A 645 24.66 10.25 -5.19
C GLN A 645 23.64 9.45 -6.03
N PRO A 646 23.60 9.64 -7.37
CA PRO A 646 22.81 8.82 -8.26
C PRO A 646 23.42 7.42 -8.43
N ILE A 647 22.60 6.49 -8.92
CA ILE A 647 22.95 5.08 -9.09
C ILE A 647 24.25 4.87 -9.88
N TYR A 648 24.50 5.67 -10.90
CA TYR A 648 25.70 5.53 -11.77
C TYR A 648 27.00 6.06 -11.14
N ALA A 649 26.91 6.82 -10.04
CA ALA A 649 28.06 7.28 -9.27
C ALA A 649 28.38 6.36 -8.07
N SER A 650 27.47 5.47 -7.69
CA SER A 650 27.66 4.49 -6.63
C SER A 650 28.47 3.29 -7.13
N LYS A 651 29.49 2.87 -6.37
CA LYS A 651 30.25 1.63 -6.66
C LYS A 651 29.48 0.36 -6.32
N ASP A 652 28.39 0.48 -5.57
CA ASP A 652 27.50 -0.61 -5.18
C ASP A 652 26.12 -0.33 -5.74
N ALA A 653 25.72 -1.06 -6.80
CA ALA A 653 24.40 -0.92 -7.43
C ALA A 653 23.24 -1.19 -6.46
N ASN A 654 23.51 -1.96 -5.40
CA ASN A 654 22.60 -2.23 -4.28
C ASN A 654 22.81 -1.25 -3.11
N ALA A 655 23.82 -0.38 -3.16
CA ALA A 655 23.96 0.67 -2.16
C ALA A 655 22.68 1.50 -2.18
N LYS A 656 22.15 1.71 -1.00
CA LYS A 656 21.01 2.60 -0.80
C LYS A 656 21.36 3.94 -1.44
N ALA A 657 20.90 4.16 -2.65
CA ALA A 657 21.06 5.43 -3.38
C ALA A 657 20.29 6.58 -2.69
N ALA A 658 19.87 6.35 -1.47
CA ALA A 658 19.19 7.28 -0.63
C ALA A 658 20.05 7.52 0.60
N GLY A 659 20.49 8.74 0.81
CA GLY A 659 20.88 9.19 2.14
C GLY A 659 19.73 8.90 3.12
N LYS A 660 20.03 8.72 4.41
CA LYS A 660 18.98 8.69 5.42
C LYS A 660 18.63 10.15 5.74
N GLY A 661 17.40 10.57 5.40
CA GLY A 661 16.83 11.82 5.88
C GLY A 661 16.37 11.72 7.34
N GLU A 662 15.93 12.83 7.90
CA GLU A 662 15.34 12.85 9.23
C GLU A 662 14.13 11.91 9.33
N GLY A 663 14.02 11.20 10.44
CA GLY A 663 12.87 10.33 10.71
C GLY A 663 12.81 9.03 9.91
N GLY A 664 13.92 8.59 9.27
CA GLY A 664 13.93 7.37 8.45
C GLY A 664 13.45 7.58 7.02
N ALA A 665 13.30 8.84 6.59
CA ALA A 665 12.99 9.18 5.21
C ALA A 665 14.07 8.71 4.24
N SER A 666 13.69 8.38 3.01
CA SER A 666 14.60 8.12 1.90
C SER A 666 14.91 9.42 1.17
N VAL A 667 16.17 9.65 0.79
CA VAL A 667 16.59 10.83 0.04
C VAL A 667 17.06 10.41 -1.36
N TYR A 668 16.47 11.02 -2.39
CA TYR A 668 16.81 10.77 -3.80
C TYR A 668 17.49 12.01 -4.43
N PRO A 669 18.51 11.79 -5.29
CA PRO A 669 19.39 12.86 -5.72
C PRO A 669 18.76 13.87 -6.68
N GLN A 670 17.87 13.48 -7.57
CA GLN A 670 17.31 14.33 -8.64
C GLN A 670 18.38 15.22 -9.29
N VAL A 671 19.46 14.61 -9.80
CA VAL A 671 20.59 15.33 -10.43
C VAL A 671 20.08 16.15 -11.62
N ASN A 672 20.68 17.29 -11.87
CA ASN A 672 20.29 18.33 -12.83
C ASN A 672 19.00 19.10 -12.48
N ALA A 673 18.24 18.69 -11.47
CA ALA A 673 17.19 19.51 -10.88
C ALA A 673 17.77 20.39 -9.74
N PRO A 674 17.15 21.57 -9.44
CA PRO A 674 17.59 22.45 -8.36
C PRO A 674 17.47 21.84 -6.96
N TYR A 675 16.73 20.75 -6.83
CA TYR A 675 16.43 20.09 -5.56
C TYR A 675 16.65 18.60 -5.65
N ALA A 676 17.11 18.00 -4.54
CA ALA A 676 16.88 16.60 -4.20
C ALA A 676 15.58 16.47 -3.43
N ILE A 677 15.13 15.25 -3.15
CA ILE A 677 13.88 14.99 -2.43
C ILE A 677 14.09 14.06 -1.24
N SER A 678 13.52 14.40 -0.09
CA SER A 678 13.38 13.54 1.10
C SER A 678 11.94 13.10 1.23
N VAL A 679 11.68 11.79 1.28
CA VAL A 679 10.33 11.22 1.35
C VAL A 679 10.19 10.32 2.57
N ASN A 680 9.28 10.69 3.50
CA ASN A 680 8.79 9.81 4.55
C ASN A 680 7.46 9.18 4.08
N ALA A 681 7.58 8.05 3.38
CA ALA A 681 6.46 7.32 2.84
C ALA A 681 5.60 6.71 3.97
N GLY A 682 4.28 6.95 3.90
CA GLY A 682 3.35 6.53 4.94
C GLY A 682 3.45 7.34 6.22
N TRP A 683 4.18 8.44 6.19
CA TRP A 683 4.41 9.39 7.31
C TRP A 683 4.44 8.73 8.68
N ARG A 684 5.52 8.04 8.96
CA ARG A 684 5.73 7.31 10.22
C ARG A 684 6.44 8.17 11.25
N ASN A 685 6.04 8.03 12.51
CA ASN A 685 6.75 8.60 13.65
C ASN A 685 8.14 7.95 13.77
N TRP A 686 9.19 8.76 13.86
CA TRP A 686 10.57 8.27 13.89
C TRP A 686 10.91 7.44 15.14
N GLY A 687 10.21 7.67 16.27
CA GLY A 687 10.46 6.97 17.53
C GLY A 687 9.84 5.58 17.58
N THR A 688 8.57 5.47 17.23
CA THR A 688 7.79 4.23 17.34
C THR A 688 7.57 3.49 16.02
N GLY A 689 7.80 4.17 14.90
CA GLY A 689 7.55 3.63 13.57
C GLY A 689 6.06 3.52 13.19
N VAL A 690 5.15 3.96 14.05
CA VAL A 690 3.71 3.94 13.75
C VAL A 690 3.34 5.13 12.85
N PRO A 691 2.33 4.98 11.97
CA PRO A 691 1.85 6.08 11.15
C PRO A 691 1.28 7.24 11.98
N CYS A 692 1.43 8.46 11.49
CA CYS A 692 0.92 9.67 12.11
C CYS A 692 -0.57 9.93 11.87
N THR A 693 -1.25 9.08 11.10
CA THR A 693 -2.70 9.11 10.89
C THR A 693 -3.38 7.91 11.54
N ALA A 694 -4.64 8.05 11.90
CA ALA A 694 -5.42 6.95 12.47
C ALA A 694 -5.71 5.85 11.42
N PRO A 695 -5.83 4.57 11.83
CA PRO A 695 -6.40 3.54 10.97
C PRO A 695 -7.82 3.93 10.47
N PRO A 696 -8.26 3.34 9.34
CA PRO A 696 -7.60 2.35 8.51
C PRO A 696 -6.57 2.96 7.54
N TYR A 697 -5.44 2.25 7.32
CA TYR A 697 -4.36 2.65 6.40
C TYR A 697 -4.57 2.15 4.97
N GLY A 698 -5.58 1.36 4.74
CA GLY A 698 -6.00 0.84 3.46
C GLY A 698 -7.27 0.02 3.60
N GLY A 699 -7.93 -0.23 2.49
CA GLY A 699 -9.21 -0.91 2.48
C GLY A 699 -9.48 -1.66 1.19
N ILE A 700 -10.67 -2.23 1.14
CA ILE A 700 -11.24 -2.85 -0.05
C ILE A 700 -12.69 -2.41 -0.19
N ARG A 701 -13.08 -2.04 -1.40
CA ARG A 701 -14.39 -1.45 -1.70
C ARG A 701 -15.04 -2.17 -2.87
N ALA A 702 -16.34 -2.42 -2.76
CA ALA A 702 -17.19 -2.78 -3.89
C ALA A 702 -17.97 -1.56 -4.38
N VAL A 703 -17.97 -1.37 -5.69
CA VAL A 703 -18.64 -0.25 -6.36
C VAL A 703 -19.59 -0.80 -7.40
N SER A 704 -20.81 -0.28 -7.44
CA SER A 704 -21.75 -0.60 -8.52
C SER A 704 -21.28 0.03 -9.83
N LEU A 705 -21.07 -0.76 -10.86
CA LEU A 705 -20.73 -0.26 -12.20
C LEU A 705 -21.85 0.59 -12.81
N ASP A 706 -23.10 0.31 -12.45
CA ASP A 706 -24.25 1.02 -13.00
C ASP A 706 -24.39 2.45 -12.44
N THR A 707 -23.99 2.65 -11.17
CA THR A 707 -24.27 3.90 -10.47
C THR A 707 -23.05 4.62 -9.93
N GLY A 708 -21.89 3.98 -9.92
CA GLY A 708 -20.68 4.48 -9.25
C GLY A 708 -20.77 4.51 -7.71
N LYS A 709 -21.87 4.03 -7.11
CA LYS A 709 -22.05 4.06 -5.67
C LYS A 709 -21.30 2.94 -4.98
N THR A 710 -20.75 3.25 -3.82
CA THR A 710 -20.19 2.22 -2.92
C THR A 710 -21.29 1.27 -2.46
N LEU A 711 -21.09 -0.02 -2.69
CA LEU A 711 -21.94 -1.10 -2.16
C LEU A 711 -21.51 -1.45 -0.75
N TRP A 712 -20.23 -1.63 -0.55
CA TRP A 712 -19.59 -1.79 0.75
C TRP A 712 -18.13 -1.32 0.70
N ASP A 713 -17.60 -0.96 1.89
CA ASP A 713 -16.22 -0.51 2.10
C ASP A 713 -15.76 -1.00 3.47
N GLY A 714 -14.55 -1.54 3.56
CA GLY A 714 -14.03 -2.04 4.82
C GLY A 714 -12.49 -2.05 4.87
N PRO A 715 -11.92 -2.06 6.08
CA PRO A 715 -10.47 -2.15 6.26
C PRO A 715 -9.95 -3.51 5.79
N LEU A 716 -8.85 -3.49 5.00
CA LEU A 716 -8.17 -4.69 4.53
C LEU A 716 -6.83 -4.87 5.25
N GLY A 717 -6.71 -5.89 6.08
CA GLY A 717 -5.49 -6.24 6.80
C GLY A 717 -5.56 -5.99 8.31
N THR A 718 -4.91 -6.89 9.07
CA THR A 718 -4.94 -6.93 10.53
C THR A 718 -3.67 -6.40 11.16
N ALA A 719 -3.75 -5.93 12.41
CA ALA A 719 -2.59 -5.50 13.21
C ALA A 719 -1.62 -6.64 13.56
N ARG A 720 -1.95 -7.91 13.27
CA ARG A 720 -1.25 -9.10 13.76
C ARG A 720 0.27 -9.05 13.62
N ARG A 721 0.77 -8.59 12.46
CA ARG A 721 2.21 -8.52 12.16
C ARG A 721 2.81 -7.13 12.36
N ASN A 722 1.99 -6.15 12.68
CA ASN A 722 2.39 -4.76 12.81
C ASN A 722 2.20 -4.27 14.25
N GLY A 723 3.07 -3.40 14.71
CA GLY A 723 3.00 -2.80 16.01
C GLY A 723 4.13 -1.78 16.24
N PRO A 724 4.08 -1.05 17.36
CA PRO A 724 5.12 -0.09 17.70
C PRO A 724 6.50 -0.73 17.76
N PHE A 725 7.54 0.02 17.36
CA PHE A 725 8.93 -0.42 17.32
C PHE A 725 9.19 -1.63 16.41
N GLY A 726 8.30 -1.89 15.45
CA GLY A 726 8.38 -3.07 14.57
C GLY A 726 8.05 -4.40 15.23
N ILE A 727 7.52 -4.38 16.45
CA ILE A 727 7.16 -5.61 17.18
C ILE A 727 5.75 -6.05 16.76
N PRO A 728 5.56 -7.30 16.29
CA PRO A 728 4.25 -7.82 15.95
C PRO A 728 3.29 -7.77 17.15
N SER A 729 2.13 -7.15 17.01
CA SER A 729 1.18 -7.01 18.11
C SER A 729 0.43 -8.31 18.44
N GLY A 730 0.33 -9.24 17.47
CA GLY A 730 -0.52 -10.43 17.59
C GLY A 730 -2.03 -10.16 17.57
N ILE A 731 -2.45 -8.89 17.49
CA ILE A 731 -3.86 -8.49 17.61
C ILE A 731 -4.58 -8.69 16.27
N PRO A 732 -5.70 -9.41 16.23
CA PRO A 732 -6.42 -9.74 14.99
C PRO A 732 -7.39 -8.63 14.54
N PHE A 733 -7.32 -7.42 15.05
CA PHE A 733 -8.15 -6.30 14.62
C PHE A 733 -7.75 -5.84 13.21
N ASN A 734 -8.75 -5.67 12.35
CA ASN A 734 -8.57 -5.04 11.05
C ASN A 734 -8.28 -3.55 11.26
N ILE A 735 -7.06 -3.16 10.93
CA ILE A 735 -6.61 -1.76 10.97
C ILE A 735 -6.47 -1.17 9.57
N GLY A 736 -6.81 -1.97 8.54
CA GLY A 736 -6.45 -1.67 7.17
C GLY A 736 -4.92 -1.49 7.03
N LEU A 737 -4.32 -2.20 6.14
CA LEU A 737 -2.86 -2.12 5.93
C LEU A 737 -2.57 -1.65 4.52
N PRO A 738 -1.36 -1.13 4.24
CA PRO A 738 -0.91 -0.93 2.88
C PRO A 738 -1.07 -2.22 2.07
N ASN A 739 -1.63 -2.08 0.86
CA ASN A 739 -1.99 -3.20 0.02
C ASN A 739 -1.93 -2.77 -1.46
N ASN A 740 -1.02 -3.38 -2.23
CA ASN A 740 -0.79 -2.99 -3.63
C ASN A 740 -1.02 -4.15 -4.60
N GLY A 741 -1.01 -5.42 -4.16
CA GLY A 741 -1.49 -6.55 -4.94
C GLY A 741 -2.98 -6.44 -5.23
N GLY A 742 -3.51 -7.29 -6.11
CA GLY A 742 -4.91 -7.22 -6.51
C GLY A 742 -5.76 -8.39 -6.05
N ALA A 743 -7.01 -8.37 -6.51
CA ALA A 743 -8.01 -9.37 -6.25
C ALA A 743 -8.35 -10.17 -7.51
N VAL A 744 -8.95 -11.35 -7.33
CA VAL A 744 -9.71 -12.06 -8.36
C VAL A 744 -11.15 -12.26 -7.87
N VAL A 745 -12.11 -12.07 -8.75
CA VAL A 745 -13.53 -12.36 -8.48
C VAL A 745 -13.92 -13.62 -9.22
N THR A 746 -14.73 -14.48 -8.58
CA THR A 746 -15.25 -15.71 -9.21
C THR A 746 -16.77 -15.68 -9.34
N ALA A 747 -17.31 -16.39 -10.34
CA ALA A 747 -18.74 -16.55 -10.51
C ALA A 747 -19.42 -17.18 -9.28
N GLY A 748 -18.67 -17.92 -8.45
CA GLY A 748 -19.11 -18.42 -7.14
C GLY A 748 -19.44 -17.34 -6.10
N GLY A 749 -19.19 -16.07 -6.38
CA GLY A 749 -19.50 -14.94 -5.50
C GLY A 749 -18.45 -14.64 -4.45
N LEU A 750 -17.21 -15.04 -4.72
CA LEU A 750 -16.06 -14.80 -3.84
C LEU A 750 -15.05 -13.86 -4.48
N VAL A 751 -14.45 -13.02 -3.63
CA VAL A 751 -13.29 -12.17 -3.93
C VAL A 751 -12.09 -12.76 -3.19
N PHE A 752 -11.08 -13.23 -3.92
CA PHE A 752 -9.84 -13.73 -3.33
C PHE A 752 -8.77 -12.64 -3.39
N ILE A 753 -8.11 -12.36 -2.26
CA ILE A 753 -7.08 -11.30 -2.15
C ILE A 753 -6.05 -11.61 -1.05
N ALA A 754 -4.78 -11.29 -1.30
CA ALA A 754 -3.69 -11.42 -0.33
C ALA A 754 -2.80 -10.17 -0.24
N ALA A 755 -3.26 -9.04 -0.77
CA ALA A 755 -2.49 -7.82 -0.98
C ALA A 755 -2.02 -7.10 0.30
N ALA A 756 -2.66 -7.35 1.45
CA ALA A 756 -2.32 -6.69 2.71
C ALA A 756 -1.01 -7.21 3.32
N THR A 757 -0.29 -6.34 4.04
CA THR A 757 1.02 -6.66 4.62
C THR A 757 0.98 -7.59 5.84
N ASP A 758 -0.16 -8.20 6.15
CA ASP A 758 -0.32 -9.18 7.24
C ASP A 758 -0.12 -10.65 6.82
N ASN A 759 0.20 -10.90 5.56
CA ASN A 759 0.42 -12.22 4.97
C ASN A 759 -0.80 -13.16 5.07
N LEU A 760 -2.00 -12.62 4.98
CA LEU A 760 -3.23 -13.42 4.96
C LEU A 760 -3.82 -13.46 3.55
N PHE A 761 -4.06 -14.67 3.06
CA PHE A 761 -4.91 -14.88 1.88
C PHE A 761 -6.36 -15.01 2.33
N ARG A 762 -7.26 -14.24 1.74
CA ARG A 762 -8.65 -14.13 2.14
C ARG A 762 -9.59 -14.48 1.00
N ALA A 763 -10.72 -15.11 1.35
CA ALA A 763 -11.91 -15.12 0.53
C ALA A 763 -12.97 -14.24 1.19
N ILE A 764 -13.50 -13.28 0.43
CA ILE A 764 -14.48 -12.29 0.87
C ILE A 764 -15.78 -12.55 0.09
N ASP A 765 -16.91 -12.60 0.78
CA ASP A 765 -18.22 -12.66 0.12
C ASP A 765 -18.52 -11.32 -0.57
N ILE A 766 -18.67 -11.36 -1.89
CA ILE A 766 -18.88 -10.15 -2.71
C ILE A 766 -20.12 -9.35 -2.32
N ARG A 767 -21.14 -10.00 -1.73
CA ARG A 767 -22.42 -9.36 -1.33
C ARG A 767 -22.26 -8.55 -0.05
N THR A 768 -21.37 -8.96 0.85
CA THR A 768 -21.29 -8.42 2.21
C THR A 768 -19.95 -7.76 2.54
N GLY A 769 -18.92 -7.99 1.76
CA GLY A 769 -17.55 -7.56 2.10
C GLY A 769 -16.95 -8.31 3.30
N ARG A 770 -17.63 -9.34 3.84
CA ARG A 770 -17.12 -10.12 4.98
C ARG A 770 -16.11 -11.16 4.54
N THR A 771 -15.00 -11.24 5.24
CA THR A 771 -14.06 -12.36 5.10
C THR A 771 -14.71 -13.63 5.60
N VAL A 772 -14.93 -14.61 4.71
CA VAL A 772 -15.57 -15.90 5.01
C VAL A 772 -14.56 -17.04 5.14
N TRP A 773 -13.33 -16.83 4.72
CA TRP A 773 -12.22 -17.77 4.87
C TRP A 773 -10.88 -17.04 4.79
N GLN A 774 -9.85 -17.60 5.45
CA GLN A 774 -8.49 -17.07 5.36
C GLN A 774 -7.45 -18.14 5.65
N ASP A 775 -6.25 -17.97 5.07
CA ASP A 775 -5.06 -18.79 5.35
C ASP A 775 -3.82 -17.91 5.53
N VAL A 776 -2.87 -18.40 6.34
CA VAL A 776 -1.60 -17.68 6.61
C VAL A 776 -0.56 -18.09 5.58
N LEU A 777 -0.08 -17.14 4.81
CA LEU A 777 0.98 -17.34 3.82
C LEU A 777 2.38 -17.27 4.45
N PRO A 778 3.40 -17.96 3.88
CA PRO A 778 4.78 -17.89 4.36
C PRO A 778 5.40 -16.50 4.20
N ALA A 779 4.99 -15.74 3.19
CA ALA A 779 5.35 -14.36 2.92
C ALA A 779 4.15 -13.62 2.32
N GLY A 780 4.26 -12.31 2.08
CA GLY A 780 3.16 -11.53 1.52
C GLY A 780 2.74 -11.98 0.13
N GLY A 781 1.44 -11.98 -0.15
CA GLY A 781 0.85 -12.25 -1.45
C GLY A 781 0.56 -10.96 -2.20
N GLN A 782 1.57 -10.18 -2.57
CA GLN A 782 1.43 -8.88 -3.25
C GLN A 782 1.19 -9.02 -4.78
N ALA A 783 0.88 -10.23 -5.24
CA ALA A 783 0.45 -10.57 -6.59
C ALA A 783 -1.07 -10.53 -6.74
N ASN A 784 -1.56 -10.69 -7.96
CA ASN A 784 -2.96 -11.01 -8.19
C ASN A 784 -3.17 -12.53 -8.07
N PRO A 785 -4.19 -13.01 -7.35
CA PRO A 785 -4.61 -14.40 -7.41
C PRO A 785 -5.18 -14.75 -8.79
N MET A 786 -5.27 -16.03 -9.10
CA MET A 786 -5.96 -16.53 -10.28
C MET A 786 -6.83 -17.74 -9.94
N SER A 787 -7.81 -18.06 -10.80
CA SER A 787 -8.63 -19.26 -10.67
C SER A 787 -8.69 -20.01 -12.01
N TYR A 788 -8.55 -21.32 -11.95
CA TYR A 788 -8.53 -22.19 -13.14
C TYR A 788 -9.17 -23.55 -12.85
N GLU A 789 -9.41 -24.33 -13.90
CA GLU A 789 -9.97 -25.67 -13.77
C GLU A 789 -9.01 -26.73 -14.37
N VAL A 790 -8.91 -27.89 -13.70
CA VAL A 790 -8.29 -29.11 -14.21
C VAL A 790 -9.15 -30.30 -13.86
N ASN A 791 -9.46 -31.15 -14.84
CA ASN A 791 -10.26 -32.37 -14.66
C ASN A 791 -11.61 -32.11 -13.98
N GLY A 792 -12.26 -30.99 -14.23
CA GLY A 792 -13.53 -30.62 -13.64
C GLY A 792 -13.45 -30.13 -12.19
N GLU A 793 -12.24 -29.90 -11.63
CA GLU A 793 -12.03 -29.34 -10.30
C GLU A 793 -11.52 -27.90 -10.42
N GLN A 794 -12.14 -26.98 -9.68
CA GLN A 794 -11.70 -25.58 -9.58
C GLN A 794 -10.54 -25.43 -8.61
N TYR A 795 -9.52 -24.70 -9.04
CA TYR A 795 -8.36 -24.31 -8.26
C TYR A 795 -8.28 -22.79 -8.13
N VAL A 796 -7.69 -22.34 -7.03
CA VAL A 796 -7.31 -20.93 -6.82
C VAL A 796 -5.83 -20.88 -6.45
N ALA A 797 -5.05 -20.03 -7.11
CA ALA A 797 -3.62 -19.92 -6.89
C ALA A 797 -3.21 -18.50 -6.49
N ILE A 798 -2.16 -18.41 -5.65
CA ILE A 798 -1.52 -17.14 -5.24
C ILE A 798 -0.01 -17.32 -5.12
N ALA A 799 0.75 -16.35 -5.63
CA ALA A 799 2.18 -16.24 -5.34
C ALA A 799 2.39 -15.61 -3.95
N ALA A 800 2.86 -16.43 -3.02
CA ALA A 800 3.14 -16.04 -1.65
C ALA A 800 4.65 -15.76 -1.47
N THR A 801 5.19 -14.84 -2.27
CA THR A 801 6.62 -14.67 -2.47
C THR A 801 7.23 -13.53 -1.66
N GLY A 802 6.39 -12.73 -1.02
CA GLY A 802 6.82 -11.53 -0.29
C GLY A 802 7.09 -10.34 -1.21
N HIS A 803 7.44 -9.22 -0.60
CA HIS A 803 7.71 -7.98 -1.34
C HIS A 803 8.61 -7.06 -0.50
N ALA A 804 9.79 -6.72 -1.01
CA ALA A 804 10.79 -5.96 -0.26
C ALA A 804 10.32 -4.54 0.11
N PHE A 805 9.61 -3.85 -0.79
CA PHE A 805 9.06 -2.52 -0.52
C PHE A 805 7.92 -2.57 0.52
N MET A 806 7.08 -3.61 0.49
CA MET A 806 5.98 -3.80 1.44
C MET A 806 6.43 -4.51 2.74
N GLU A 807 7.69 -4.85 2.89
CA GLU A 807 8.29 -5.47 4.07
C GLU A 807 7.59 -6.78 4.52
N THR A 808 7.14 -7.60 3.56
CA THR A 808 6.32 -8.79 3.84
C THR A 808 7.09 -10.12 3.84
N GLY A 809 8.41 -10.05 3.98
CA GLY A 809 9.30 -11.21 3.99
C GLY A 809 9.65 -11.72 2.59
N ASN A 810 10.30 -12.88 2.53
CA ASN A 810 10.70 -13.53 1.29
C ASN A 810 10.28 -15.00 1.31
N SER A 811 9.79 -15.47 0.19
CA SER A 811 9.50 -16.87 -0.11
C SER A 811 9.53 -17.07 -1.62
N ASP A 812 9.53 -18.31 -2.06
CA ASP A 812 9.48 -18.70 -3.46
C ASP A 812 8.22 -19.55 -3.79
N ALA A 813 7.23 -19.51 -2.89
CA ALA A 813 6.07 -20.39 -2.93
C ALA A 813 4.96 -19.83 -3.81
N ILE A 814 4.45 -20.69 -4.71
CA ILE A 814 3.13 -20.54 -5.35
C ILE A 814 2.20 -21.54 -4.66
N ILE A 815 1.18 -21.06 -4.00
CA ILE A 815 0.25 -21.88 -3.23
C ILE A 815 -1.05 -22.05 -4.03
N VAL A 816 -1.49 -23.28 -4.16
CA VAL A 816 -2.70 -23.63 -4.90
C VAL A 816 -3.68 -24.33 -3.98
N TYR A 817 -4.94 -23.93 -4.07
CA TYR A 817 -6.05 -24.38 -3.23
C TYR A 817 -7.13 -25.04 -4.06
N LYS A 818 -7.85 -26.00 -3.48
CA LYS A 818 -9.07 -26.62 -4.04
C LYS A 818 -10.02 -27.06 -2.92
N LEU A 819 -11.24 -27.39 -3.26
CA LEU A 819 -12.16 -28.00 -2.30
C LEU A 819 -11.70 -29.41 -1.93
N LYS A 820 -11.74 -29.71 -0.65
CA LYS A 820 -11.62 -31.08 -0.13
C LYS A 820 -12.80 -31.90 -0.60
N LYS A 821 -12.52 -33.09 -1.09
CA LYS A 821 -13.53 -34.07 -1.50
C LYS A 821 -14.35 -34.60 -0.35
#